data_6b6439fa40801747875f67c38af22c43
#
_entry.id   6b6439fa40801747875f67c38af22c43
#
_cell.length_a   1.000
_cell.length_b   1.000
_cell.length_c   1.000
_cell.angle_alpha   90.00
_cell.angle_beta   90.00
_cell.angle_gamma   90.00
#
_symmetry.space_group_name_H-M   'P 1'
#
loop_
_entity.id
_entity.type
_entity.pdbx_description
1 polymer ?
#
loop_
_entity_poly.entity_id
_entity_poly.type
_entity_poly.pdbx_seq_one_letter_code
_entity_poly.pdbx_strand_id
1 'polypeptide(L)'
;METVGTKRDLYWLMPLMGVDDGVIISKRGEVTIGWELSLPVVYDLTEEGYDEMVMAFANAAKLLPAWTMIHRQDVFTYDQWKGEYDGNYLHDCFNAHFEGRRYLRHRQFLYITMSSKGSALKANSQSAAFGIRFTAGFPKAQDLWMFANKADEFISVVTSCLHVQARRLTQEDIEGVGIEPGLVDSYLSVWQGGPLRSDLVLSPESMRVFDNTLTGFKVSEADDLPGEVPDVARIGDGSSYELFLSYSSALGVRLDCEHVVNQYILMPNQADVLRDLDRKKKKMTSMQNSPENRVNAKEINDFIDAVHRDGMTTCYHHLNVLAWGPEGTELEIKGKVSAALSSMGVTAVQALSDLPSLFFAGVPGGACEIGKDNLMIQELTSMVCMGLNETFEKDVEGGLVLVSDRMRNVPVRIDFQRRARALKWIDNYNVFLLGPSGSGKSFFTNYFLQQCYDAGEHIFVIDVGDSYEGLCALINESSGGRDGVYMTWDVEHPFSFNPFIGYTGWLDRQGNIRQDESGVTFLMSFLTTAWKPASGWNSDSLAILERIIADFVVWARRTVPPGELPVFDDFYNFLVRQIAPRIIPVRDEKGEIVRLPEHPYLVGELPVTPEDFDVGRFIRSLSSYSATGSYSFLLNDKHPKDLFSSRFTVFEVLKLSEGNALFYSLCVLCIMNAFDHKMRNASGFKRMVVDEAWKAIANETMAPYLKGLWKTSRKYFCSAMVVTQELDDIISSDVIKEAILMNSDIKVLLNQEKNANRFGQLESLMGLSEHQKNLILSMKQYQVYIGMNKHCGVYQIEASRQQALAFESEKEKKAPTLERARQLGSIRLAIDEQVNEEKSVG
;
A
#
# COMPACT_ATOMS: atom_id res chain seq x y z
N MET A 1 -57.59 5.20 -1.15
CA MET A 1 -57.87 5.77 -2.49
C MET A 1 -56.61 5.49 -3.29
N GLU A 2 -56.61 4.48 -4.13
CA GLU A 2 -55.55 4.29 -5.10
C GLU A 2 -55.57 5.47 -6.06
N THR A 3 -54.57 6.34 -5.99
CA THR A 3 -54.34 7.34 -7.02
C THR A 3 -53.96 6.60 -8.31
N VAL A 4 -54.86 6.58 -9.29
CA VAL A 4 -54.59 6.10 -10.61
C VAL A 4 -53.48 6.99 -11.22
N GLY A 5 -52.25 6.56 -11.05
CA GLY A 5 -51.08 7.22 -11.65
C GLY A 5 -51.19 7.16 -13.18
N THR A 6 -50.86 8.25 -13.83
CA THR A 6 -50.74 8.26 -15.30
C THR A 6 -49.45 7.55 -15.70
N LYS A 7 -49.58 6.37 -16.33
CA LYS A 7 -48.42 5.68 -16.93
C LYS A 7 -47.95 6.43 -18.18
N ARG A 8 -46.64 6.64 -18.25
CA ARG A 8 -45.93 7.17 -19.40
C ARG A 8 -44.82 6.21 -19.79
N ASP A 9 -44.62 6.06 -21.10
CA ASP A 9 -43.48 5.28 -21.57
C ASP A 9 -42.16 6.01 -21.28
N LEU A 10 -41.22 5.30 -20.72
CA LEU A 10 -39.90 5.82 -20.37
C LEU A 10 -39.17 6.43 -21.56
N TYR A 11 -39.38 5.88 -22.77
CA TYR A 11 -38.83 6.43 -24.01
C TYR A 11 -39.11 7.91 -24.17
N TRP A 12 -40.29 8.38 -23.78
CA TRP A 12 -40.64 9.79 -23.90
C TRP A 12 -39.97 10.68 -22.86
N LEU A 13 -39.65 10.12 -21.72
CA LEU A 13 -39.00 10.82 -20.59
C LEU A 13 -37.47 10.86 -20.73
N MET A 14 -36.89 9.90 -21.45
CA MET A 14 -35.45 9.82 -21.67
C MET A 14 -34.95 10.99 -22.51
N PRO A 15 -33.89 11.69 -22.06
CA PRO A 15 -33.31 12.78 -22.81
C PRO A 15 -32.50 12.32 -24.03
N LEU A 16 -32.10 11.04 -24.07
CA LEU A 16 -31.18 10.48 -25.06
C LEU A 16 -31.90 10.04 -26.33
N MET A 17 -31.22 10.17 -27.45
CA MET A 17 -31.61 9.64 -28.74
C MET A 17 -30.86 8.34 -29.07
N GLY A 18 -29.55 8.31 -28.83
CA GLY A 18 -28.69 7.15 -29.06
C GLY A 18 -27.21 7.44 -28.80
N VAL A 19 -26.39 6.43 -29.06
CA VAL A 19 -24.92 6.49 -28.95
C VAL A 19 -24.33 6.09 -30.30
N ASP A 20 -23.32 6.81 -30.77
CA ASP A 20 -22.59 6.51 -31.98
C ASP A 20 -21.09 6.70 -31.74
N ASP A 21 -20.31 5.61 -31.86
CA ASP A 21 -18.87 5.57 -31.59
C ASP A 21 -18.46 6.18 -30.22
N GLY A 22 -19.23 5.87 -29.18
CA GLY A 22 -18.99 6.39 -27.80
C GLY A 22 -19.40 7.87 -27.62
N VAL A 23 -20.04 8.46 -28.60
CA VAL A 23 -20.61 9.81 -28.51
C VAL A 23 -22.11 9.71 -28.24
N ILE A 24 -22.57 10.33 -27.17
CA ILE A 24 -23.96 10.31 -26.75
C ILE A 24 -24.69 11.49 -27.41
N ILE A 25 -25.81 11.22 -28.05
CA ILE A 25 -26.63 12.22 -28.74
C ILE A 25 -27.96 12.37 -28.01
N SER A 26 -28.28 13.58 -27.57
CA SER A 26 -29.57 13.88 -26.95
C SER A 26 -30.67 14.11 -28.01
N LYS A 27 -31.93 13.99 -27.57
CA LYS A 27 -33.09 14.29 -28.41
C LYS A 27 -33.18 15.77 -28.80
N ARG A 28 -32.40 16.64 -28.21
CA ARG A 28 -32.31 18.07 -28.52
C ARG A 28 -31.13 18.40 -29.45
N GLY A 29 -30.34 17.41 -29.83
CA GLY A 29 -29.15 17.57 -30.64
C GLY A 29 -27.91 18.02 -29.90
N GLU A 30 -27.90 17.94 -28.57
CA GLU A 30 -26.67 18.06 -27.76
C GLU A 30 -25.80 16.82 -27.96
N VAL A 31 -24.50 17.01 -27.89
CA VAL A 31 -23.52 15.95 -28.09
C VAL A 31 -22.59 15.85 -26.86
N THR A 32 -22.48 14.65 -26.31
CA THR A 32 -21.71 14.41 -25.11
C THR A 32 -20.61 13.40 -25.37
N ILE A 33 -19.40 13.68 -24.83
CA ILE A 33 -18.28 12.77 -24.78
C ILE A 33 -17.99 12.51 -23.28
N GLY A 34 -17.72 11.27 -22.93
CA GLY A 34 -17.53 10.86 -21.54
C GLY A 34 -16.19 10.16 -21.26
N TRP A 35 -15.73 10.29 -20.05
CA TRP A 35 -14.56 9.58 -19.49
C TRP A 35 -14.89 9.00 -18.12
N GLU A 36 -14.26 7.89 -17.81
CA GLU A 36 -14.14 7.39 -16.45
C GLU A 36 -12.80 7.85 -15.87
N LEU A 37 -12.84 8.46 -14.68
CA LEU A 37 -11.66 9.00 -14.02
C LEU A 37 -11.14 8.05 -12.95
N SER A 38 -9.81 7.93 -12.88
CA SER A 38 -9.11 7.30 -11.78
C SER A 38 -8.50 8.39 -10.92
N LEU A 39 -9.06 8.56 -9.73
CA LEU A 39 -8.63 9.54 -8.72
C LEU A 39 -7.52 8.99 -7.82
N PRO A 40 -6.76 9.86 -7.13
CA PRO A 40 -5.85 9.47 -6.06
C PRO A 40 -6.63 8.82 -4.89
N VAL A 41 -5.91 8.03 -4.10
CA VAL A 41 -6.50 7.37 -2.93
C VAL A 41 -6.63 8.37 -1.79
N VAL A 42 -7.59 8.13 -0.91
CA VAL A 42 -7.82 8.91 0.32
C VAL A 42 -6.52 9.07 1.12
N TYR A 43 -6.19 10.31 1.45
CA TYR A 43 -4.98 10.69 2.17
C TYR A 43 -3.65 10.52 1.40
N ASP A 44 -3.66 10.30 0.09
CA ASP A 44 -2.43 10.27 -0.72
C ASP A 44 -1.86 11.66 -1.00
N LEU A 45 -2.71 12.68 -1.02
CA LEU A 45 -2.33 14.03 -1.42
C LEU A 45 -2.08 14.96 -0.23
N THR A 46 -1.17 15.90 -0.47
CA THR A 46 -0.99 17.10 0.35
C THR A 46 -1.99 18.18 -0.05
N GLU A 47 -2.06 19.28 0.71
CA GLU A 47 -2.88 20.45 0.36
C GLU A 47 -2.52 20.97 -1.05
N GLU A 48 -1.22 21.10 -1.34
CA GLU A 48 -0.75 21.53 -2.67
C GLU A 48 -1.19 20.58 -3.80
N GLY A 49 -1.24 19.28 -3.53
CA GLY A 49 -1.70 18.30 -4.51
C GLY A 49 -3.18 18.47 -4.87
N TYR A 50 -4.02 18.82 -3.90
CA TYR A 50 -5.43 19.17 -4.15
C TYR A 50 -5.56 20.48 -4.91
N ASP A 51 -4.78 21.52 -4.55
CA ASP A 51 -4.77 22.78 -5.27
C ASP A 51 -4.33 22.59 -6.74
N GLU A 52 -3.30 21.80 -7.01
CA GLU A 52 -2.87 21.45 -8.37
C GLU A 52 -4.02 20.82 -9.18
N MET A 53 -4.79 19.90 -8.59
CA MET A 53 -5.94 19.27 -9.26
C MET A 53 -7.06 20.28 -9.56
N VAL A 54 -7.41 21.11 -8.59
CA VAL A 54 -8.43 22.16 -8.74
C VAL A 54 -8.02 23.15 -9.83
N MET A 55 -6.78 23.62 -9.80
CA MET A 55 -6.27 24.58 -10.80
C MET A 55 -6.16 23.97 -12.19
N ALA A 56 -5.73 22.71 -12.31
CA ALA A 56 -5.69 22.01 -13.59
C ALA A 56 -7.09 21.90 -14.19
N PHE A 57 -8.09 21.51 -13.38
CA PHE A 57 -9.48 21.39 -13.84
C PHE A 57 -10.07 22.77 -14.22
N ALA A 58 -9.90 23.80 -13.41
CA ALA A 58 -10.38 25.15 -13.69
C ALA A 58 -9.74 25.73 -14.97
N ASN A 59 -8.45 25.52 -15.16
CA ASN A 59 -7.75 25.95 -16.38
C ASN A 59 -8.22 25.17 -17.62
N ALA A 60 -8.45 23.87 -17.50
CA ALA A 60 -9.02 23.05 -18.54
C ALA A 60 -10.41 23.54 -18.95
N ALA A 61 -11.27 23.85 -17.97
CA ALA A 61 -12.62 24.34 -18.22
C ALA A 61 -12.65 25.64 -19.05
N LYS A 62 -11.68 26.52 -18.87
CA LYS A 62 -11.53 27.77 -19.65
C LYS A 62 -11.25 27.54 -21.13
N LEU A 63 -10.77 26.34 -21.53
CA LEU A 63 -10.48 26.00 -22.95
C LEU A 63 -11.73 25.59 -23.71
N LEU A 64 -12.81 25.25 -23.00
CA LEU A 64 -14.05 24.78 -23.61
C LEU A 64 -14.83 25.93 -24.28
N PRO A 65 -15.52 25.63 -25.36
CA PRO A 65 -16.40 26.59 -26.01
C PRO A 65 -17.52 27.10 -25.09
N ALA A 66 -17.99 28.32 -25.28
CA ALA A 66 -19.14 28.84 -24.53
C ALA A 66 -20.36 27.94 -24.74
N TRP A 67 -21.12 27.76 -23.63
CA TRP A 67 -22.29 26.91 -23.51
C TRP A 67 -22.00 25.41 -23.50
N THR A 68 -20.75 25.04 -23.24
CA THR A 68 -20.39 23.67 -22.91
C THR A 68 -20.76 23.37 -21.46
N MET A 69 -21.46 22.25 -21.23
CA MET A 69 -21.82 21.75 -19.92
C MET A 69 -20.80 20.67 -19.50
N ILE A 70 -20.19 20.86 -18.39
CA ILE A 70 -19.36 19.86 -17.70
C ILE A 70 -20.24 19.19 -16.63
N HIS A 71 -20.32 17.86 -16.64
CA HIS A 71 -21.02 17.09 -15.62
C HIS A 71 -20.05 16.11 -14.99
N ARG A 72 -19.70 16.34 -13.73
CA ARG A 72 -18.99 15.38 -12.89
C ARG A 72 -20.01 14.56 -12.13
N GLN A 73 -19.86 13.26 -12.18
CA GLN A 73 -20.77 12.32 -11.55
C GLN A 73 -19.97 11.31 -10.73
N ASP A 74 -20.16 11.35 -9.43
CA ASP A 74 -19.53 10.45 -8.46
C ASP A 74 -20.58 9.45 -7.99
N VAL A 75 -20.34 8.18 -8.23
CA VAL A 75 -21.27 7.09 -7.98
C VAL A 75 -20.74 6.21 -6.85
N PHE A 76 -21.53 6.10 -5.78
CA PHE A 76 -21.21 5.28 -4.63
C PHE A 76 -22.26 4.16 -4.49
N THR A 77 -21.83 2.93 -4.62
CA THR A 77 -22.69 1.74 -4.55
C THR A 77 -22.10 0.70 -3.62
N TYR A 78 -22.94 -0.03 -2.93
CA TYR A 78 -22.47 -1.15 -2.12
C TYR A 78 -22.14 -2.37 -2.99
N ASP A 79 -21.06 -3.04 -2.59
CA ASP A 79 -20.68 -4.34 -3.09
C ASP A 79 -20.41 -5.27 -1.90
N GLN A 80 -20.30 -6.55 -2.18
CA GLN A 80 -19.94 -7.56 -1.19
C GLN A 80 -18.60 -8.18 -1.55
N TRP A 81 -17.70 -8.20 -0.57
CA TRP A 81 -16.40 -8.81 -0.78
C TRP A 81 -16.56 -10.34 -0.96
N LYS A 82 -15.85 -10.89 -1.94
CA LYS A 82 -15.88 -12.32 -2.26
C LYS A 82 -14.48 -12.89 -2.18
N GLY A 83 -14.32 -13.95 -1.40
CA GLY A 83 -13.08 -14.67 -1.25
C GLY A 83 -12.80 -15.63 -2.40
N GLU A 84 -11.51 -15.87 -2.64
CA GLU A 84 -11.04 -16.93 -3.53
C GLU A 84 -10.54 -18.09 -2.66
N TYR A 85 -11.08 -19.29 -2.83
CA TYR A 85 -10.75 -20.45 -2.01
C TYR A 85 -9.87 -21.41 -2.82
N ASP A 86 -8.66 -21.70 -2.32
CA ASP A 86 -7.67 -22.53 -3.00
C ASP A 86 -7.29 -23.81 -2.22
N GLY A 87 -7.91 -24.02 -1.05
CA GLY A 87 -7.64 -25.13 -0.16
C GLY A 87 -6.48 -24.92 0.81
N ASN A 88 -5.84 -23.73 0.79
CA ASN A 88 -4.90 -23.35 1.82
C ASN A 88 -5.64 -22.93 3.10
N TYR A 89 -5.36 -23.62 4.21
CA TYR A 89 -6.11 -23.47 5.45
C TYR A 89 -6.22 -22.02 5.95
N LEU A 90 -5.10 -21.33 6.11
CA LEU A 90 -5.12 -19.96 6.64
C LEU A 90 -5.68 -18.96 5.63
N HIS A 91 -5.45 -19.17 4.34
CA HIS A 91 -6.00 -18.35 3.27
C HIS A 91 -7.52 -18.51 3.21
N ASP A 92 -8.02 -19.74 3.25
CA ASP A 92 -9.46 -20.02 3.27
C ASP A 92 -10.14 -19.45 4.53
N CYS A 93 -9.49 -19.53 5.70
CA CYS A 93 -9.99 -18.92 6.93
C CYS A 93 -10.03 -17.38 6.85
N PHE A 94 -9.03 -16.77 6.23
CA PHE A 94 -9.01 -15.34 5.96
C PHE A 94 -10.17 -14.94 5.04
N ASN A 95 -10.33 -15.64 3.92
CA ASN A 95 -11.40 -15.36 2.97
C ASN A 95 -12.79 -15.54 3.61
N ALA A 96 -12.99 -16.61 4.39
CA ALA A 96 -14.24 -16.85 5.10
C ALA A 96 -14.57 -15.76 6.14
N HIS A 97 -13.54 -15.13 6.74
CA HIS A 97 -13.74 -14.04 7.69
C HIS A 97 -14.31 -12.77 7.04
N PHE A 98 -13.93 -12.51 5.80
CA PHE A 98 -14.37 -11.31 5.06
C PHE A 98 -15.55 -11.60 4.11
N GLU A 99 -15.88 -12.86 3.85
CA GLU A 99 -16.92 -13.26 2.89
C GLU A 99 -18.25 -12.56 3.16
N GLY A 100 -18.82 -11.96 2.10
CA GLY A 100 -20.08 -11.24 2.17
C GLY A 100 -20.03 -9.89 2.90
N ARG A 101 -18.85 -9.43 3.35
CA ARG A 101 -18.70 -8.11 3.99
C ARG A 101 -19.06 -7.01 3.00
N ARG A 102 -20.04 -6.22 3.39
CA ARG A 102 -20.54 -5.11 2.58
C ARG A 102 -19.58 -3.93 2.65
N TYR A 103 -19.28 -3.31 1.51
CA TYR A 103 -18.42 -2.14 1.42
C TYR A 103 -18.86 -1.20 0.29
N LEU A 104 -18.53 0.08 0.41
CA LEU A 104 -18.85 1.08 -0.57
C LEU A 104 -17.79 1.12 -1.67
N ARG A 105 -18.23 1.06 -2.94
CA ARG A 105 -17.41 1.30 -4.14
C ARG A 105 -17.65 2.69 -4.66
N HIS A 106 -16.63 3.31 -5.23
CA HIS A 106 -16.71 4.61 -5.86
C HIS A 106 -16.23 4.53 -7.31
N ARG A 107 -17.01 5.15 -8.20
CA ARG A 107 -16.63 5.40 -9.60
C ARG A 107 -16.94 6.84 -9.93
N GLN A 108 -16.03 7.51 -10.64
CA GLN A 108 -16.24 8.88 -11.09
C GLN A 108 -16.30 8.93 -12.60
N PHE A 109 -17.33 9.61 -13.10
CA PHE A 109 -17.52 9.88 -14.53
C PHE A 109 -17.48 11.38 -14.78
N LEU A 110 -16.95 11.73 -15.94
CA LEU A 110 -16.89 13.10 -16.43
C LEU A 110 -17.47 13.15 -17.84
N TYR A 111 -18.51 13.96 -17.99
CA TYR A 111 -19.20 14.16 -19.29
C TYR A 111 -19.05 15.60 -19.71
N ILE A 112 -18.63 15.83 -20.96
CA ILE A 112 -18.53 17.13 -21.58
C ILE A 112 -19.59 17.20 -22.68
N THR A 113 -20.55 18.12 -22.54
CA THR A 113 -21.69 18.24 -23.44
C THR A 113 -21.65 19.55 -24.23
N MET A 114 -21.59 19.47 -25.55
CA MET A 114 -21.77 20.61 -26.43
C MET A 114 -23.25 20.99 -26.47
N SER A 115 -23.55 22.25 -26.16
CA SER A 115 -24.91 22.76 -26.12
C SER A 115 -25.00 24.17 -26.69
N SER A 116 -26.18 24.76 -26.60
CA SER A 116 -26.45 26.14 -26.97
C SER A 116 -27.05 26.90 -25.79
N LYS A 117 -26.98 28.25 -25.82
CA LYS A 117 -27.60 29.07 -24.76
C LYS A 117 -29.08 28.72 -24.55
N GLY A 118 -29.83 28.48 -25.61
CA GLY A 118 -31.24 28.16 -25.54
C GLY A 118 -31.55 26.79 -24.95
N SER A 119 -30.68 25.81 -25.18
CA SER A 119 -30.83 24.47 -24.64
C SER A 119 -30.35 24.39 -23.20
N ALA A 120 -29.19 24.95 -22.94
CA ALA A 120 -28.56 24.91 -21.58
C ALA A 120 -29.35 25.75 -20.54
N LEU A 121 -29.94 26.87 -20.94
CA LEU A 121 -30.69 27.77 -20.04
C LEU A 121 -32.23 27.72 -20.30
N LYS A 122 -32.75 26.53 -20.64
CA LYS A 122 -34.20 26.34 -20.80
C LYS A 122 -34.90 26.36 -19.43
N ALA A 123 -36.19 26.73 -19.42
CA ALA A 123 -36.96 26.62 -18.19
C ALA A 123 -37.15 25.17 -17.76
N ASN A 124 -37.23 24.91 -16.44
CA ASN A 124 -37.43 23.57 -15.87
C ASN A 124 -38.67 22.87 -16.45
N SER A 125 -39.74 23.61 -16.70
CA SER A 125 -40.97 23.08 -17.31
C SER A 125 -40.77 22.53 -18.74
N GLN A 126 -39.63 22.79 -19.36
CA GLN A 126 -39.24 22.27 -20.69
C GLN A 126 -38.31 21.05 -20.60
N SER A 127 -38.08 20.55 -19.42
CA SER A 127 -37.33 19.30 -19.21
C SER A 127 -38.06 18.11 -19.87
N ALA A 128 -37.31 17.12 -20.31
CA ALA A 128 -37.79 15.83 -20.81
C ALA A 128 -38.76 15.14 -19.83
N ALA A 129 -38.56 15.32 -18.53
CA ALA A 129 -39.43 14.79 -17.49
C ALA A 129 -40.89 15.29 -17.60
N PHE A 130 -41.15 16.45 -18.24
CA PHE A 130 -42.48 17.04 -18.38
C PHE A 130 -43.04 16.97 -19.79
N GLY A 131 -42.25 16.62 -20.79
CA GLY A 131 -42.68 16.41 -22.18
C GLY A 131 -41.65 16.92 -23.19
N ILE A 132 -41.35 16.11 -24.15
CA ILE A 132 -40.29 16.40 -25.13
C ILE A 132 -40.87 16.92 -26.42
N ARG A 133 -40.26 17.98 -26.93
CA ARG A 133 -40.33 18.34 -28.31
C ARG A 133 -38.96 18.11 -28.96
N PHE A 134 -38.91 17.30 -30.01
CA PHE A 134 -37.70 17.14 -30.80
C PHE A 134 -37.33 18.46 -31.43
N THR A 135 -36.10 18.89 -31.31
CA THR A 135 -35.54 19.98 -32.09
C THR A 135 -34.94 19.41 -33.38
N ALA A 136 -35.38 19.88 -34.54
CA ALA A 136 -34.80 19.51 -35.82
C ALA A 136 -33.48 20.27 -36.01
N GLY A 137 -32.36 19.67 -35.69
CA GLY A 137 -31.06 20.26 -36.00
C GLY A 137 -29.92 19.61 -35.23
N PHE A 138 -29.20 18.69 -35.85
CA PHE A 138 -27.94 18.15 -35.33
C PHE A 138 -26.78 19.09 -35.67
N PRO A 139 -25.73 19.12 -34.83
CA PRO A 139 -24.48 19.83 -35.13
C PRO A 139 -23.88 19.34 -36.45
N LYS A 140 -23.22 20.24 -37.19
CA LYS A 140 -22.49 19.86 -38.40
C LYS A 140 -21.26 19.01 -38.03
N ALA A 141 -20.85 18.15 -38.96
CA ALA A 141 -19.67 17.30 -38.74
C ALA A 141 -18.40 18.11 -38.34
N GLN A 142 -18.24 19.32 -38.92
CA GLN A 142 -17.13 20.20 -38.55
C GLN A 142 -17.21 20.69 -37.10
N ASP A 143 -18.40 21.01 -36.59
CA ASP A 143 -18.61 21.49 -35.23
C ASP A 143 -18.35 20.34 -34.22
N LEU A 144 -18.76 19.10 -34.57
CA LEU A 144 -18.48 17.89 -33.81
C LEU A 144 -16.99 17.62 -33.72
N TRP A 145 -16.28 17.71 -34.85
CA TRP A 145 -14.85 17.53 -34.88
C TRP A 145 -14.10 18.55 -34.00
N MET A 146 -14.47 19.84 -34.12
CA MET A 146 -13.89 20.90 -33.30
C MET A 146 -14.18 20.69 -31.81
N PHE A 147 -15.40 20.26 -31.49
CA PHE A 147 -15.79 19.99 -30.13
C PHE A 147 -14.99 18.80 -29.53
N ALA A 148 -14.87 17.70 -30.29
CA ALA A 148 -14.11 16.55 -29.85
C ALA A 148 -12.65 16.91 -29.54
N ASN A 149 -11.99 17.69 -30.42
CA ASN A 149 -10.65 18.17 -30.18
C ASN A 149 -10.54 19.05 -28.90
N LYS A 150 -11.56 19.90 -28.66
CA LYS A 150 -11.57 20.72 -27.42
C LYS A 150 -11.81 19.90 -26.15
N ALA A 151 -12.61 18.85 -26.22
CA ALA A 151 -12.85 17.93 -25.15
C ALA A 151 -11.57 17.08 -24.84
N ASP A 152 -10.84 16.66 -25.87
CA ASP A 152 -9.57 15.96 -25.73
C ASP A 152 -8.47 16.89 -25.16
N GLU A 153 -8.44 18.17 -25.55
CA GLU A 153 -7.55 19.18 -24.97
C GLU A 153 -7.87 19.40 -23.49
N PHE A 154 -9.15 19.52 -23.13
CA PHE A 154 -9.61 19.64 -21.77
C PHE A 154 -9.10 18.47 -20.90
N ILE A 155 -9.36 17.23 -21.31
CA ILE A 155 -8.95 16.06 -20.52
C ILE A 155 -7.43 15.93 -20.42
N SER A 156 -6.69 16.31 -21.48
CA SER A 156 -5.23 16.33 -21.44
C SER A 156 -4.68 17.29 -20.38
N VAL A 157 -5.32 18.46 -20.20
CA VAL A 157 -4.94 19.42 -19.16
C VAL A 157 -5.32 18.88 -17.78
N VAL A 158 -6.52 18.30 -17.60
CA VAL A 158 -6.91 17.70 -16.31
C VAL A 158 -5.94 16.60 -15.88
N THR A 159 -5.50 15.76 -16.81
CA THR A 159 -4.57 14.66 -16.51
C THR A 159 -3.11 15.09 -16.43
N SER A 160 -2.78 16.34 -16.77
CA SER A 160 -1.40 16.85 -16.72
C SER A 160 -0.84 16.97 -15.29
N CYS A 161 -1.69 17.10 -14.27
CA CYS A 161 -1.28 17.12 -12.86
C CYS A 161 -0.79 15.77 -12.34
N LEU A 162 -0.79 14.70 -13.14
CA LEU A 162 -0.34 13.34 -12.82
C LEU A 162 -1.10 12.62 -11.68
N HIS A 163 -2.00 13.29 -11.00
CA HIS A 163 -2.82 12.70 -9.94
C HIS A 163 -4.08 12.01 -10.46
N VAL A 164 -4.54 12.40 -11.66
CA VAL A 164 -5.76 11.88 -12.29
C VAL A 164 -5.41 11.15 -13.59
N GLN A 165 -6.01 9.98 -13.78
CA GLN A 165 -6.01 9.28 -15.06
C GLN A 165 -7.43 9.27 -15.63
N ALA A 166 -7.56 9.28 -16.95
CA ALA A 166 -8.84 9.28 -17.62
C ALA A 166 -8.88 8.21 -18.72
N ARG A 167 -9.95 7.44 -18.76
CA ARG A 167 -10.26 6.47 -19.82
C ARG A 167 -11.52 6.93 -20.54
N ARG A 168 -11.43 7.14 -21.86
CA ARG A 168 -12.60 7.51 -22.69
C ARG A 168 -13.62 6.37 -22.66
N LEU A 169 -14.89 6.70 -22.49
CA LEU A 169 -15.99 5.74 -22.53
C LEU A 169 -16.26 5.30 -23.98
N THR A 170 -16.43 4.01 -24.15
CA THR A 170 -16.79 3.38 -25.43
C THR A 170 -18.31 3.26 -25.56
N GLN A 171 -18.79 2.88 -26.73
CA GLN A 171 -20.20 2.56 -26.93
C GLN A 171 -20.67 1.42 -26.03
N GLU A 172 -19.82 0.39 -25.87
CA GLU A 172 -20.08 -0.75 -24.98
C GLU A 172 -20.20 -0.33 -23.52
N ASP A 173 -19.35 0.59 -23.05
CA ASP A 173 -19.46 1.12 -21.69
C ASP A 173 -20.81 1.82 -21.45
N ILE A 174 -21.33 2.53 -22.46
CA ILE A 174 -22.52 3.37 -22.33
C ILE A 174 -23.80 2.54 -22.49
N GLU A 175 -23.88 1.69 -23.53
CA GLU A 175 -25.07 0.90 -23.88
C GLU A 175 -25.06 -0.51 -23.28
N GLY A 176 -23.87 -1.07 -22.90
CA GLY A 176 -23.70 -2.42 -22.43
C GLY A 176 -23.46 -3.43 -23.57
N VAL A 177 -23.25 -4.70 -23.19
CA VAL A 177 -22.98 -5.82 -24.10
C VAL A 177 -23.88 -6.99 -23.76
N GLY A 178 -24.78 -7.32 -24.65
CA GLY A 178 -25.69 -8.46 -24.47
C GLY A 178 -26.62 -8.30 -23.27
N ILE A 179 -26.37 -9.02 -22.19
CA ILE A 179 -27.14 -8.93 -20.92
C ILE A 179 -26.47 -8.05 -19.86
N GLU A 180 -25.23 -7.65 -20.09
CA GLU A 180 -24.49 -6.76 -19.18
C GLU A 180 -24.96 -5.31 -19.42
N PRO A 181 -25.46 -4.61 -18.35
CA PRO A 181 -25.99 -3.27 -18.51
C PRO A 181 -24.85 -2.26 -18.72
N GLY A 182 -25.06 -1.32 -19.63
CA GLY A 182 -24.21 -0.15 -19.76
C GLY A 182 -24.46 0.88 -18.67
N LEU A 183 -23.79 2.01 -18.75
CA LEU A 183 -23.91 3.10 -17.77
C LEU A 183 -25.32 3.71 -17.74
N VAL A 184 -25.99 3.80 -18.89
CA VAL A 184 -27.37 4.34 -18.97
C VAL A 184 -28.33 3.43 -18.20
N ASP A 185 -28.30 2.13 -18.48
CA ASP A 185 -29.16 1.16 -17.80
C ASP A 185 -28.82 1.04 -16.31
N SER A 186 -27.53 1.04 -15.98
CA SER A 186 -27.05 1.01 -14.58
C SER A 186 -27.56 2.23 -13.81
N TYR A 187 -27.49 3.41 -14.38
CA TYR A 187 -28.00 4.63 -13.76
C TYR A 187 -29.53 4.55 -13.54
N LEU A 188 -30.29 4.19 -14.58
CA LEU A 188 -31.75 4.09 -14.48
C LEU A 188 -32.23 3.05 -13.49
N SER A 189 -31.47 1.98 -13.29
CA SER A 189 -31.72 0.93 -12.30
C SER A 189 -31.11 1.21 -10.94
N VAL A 190 -30.56 2.39 -10.70
CA VAL A 190 -29.80 2.76 -9.50
C VAL A 190 -28.77 1.68 -9.13
N TRP A 191 -28.05 1.18 -10.12
CA TRP A 191 -27.00 0.13 -10.02
C TRP A 191 -27.41 -1.17 -9.36
N GLN A 192 -28.69 -1.56 -9.44
CA GLN A 192 -29.17 -2.84 -8.87
C GLN A 192 -28.77 -4.09 -9.68
N GLY A 193 -27.92 -3.92 -10.69
CA GLY A 193 -27.47 -5.01 -11.54
C GLY A 193 -28.52 -5.47 -12.57
N GLY A 194 -28.21 -5.28 -13.84
CA GLY A 194 -29.10 -5.64 -14.94
C GLY A 194 -29.92 -4.44 -15.47
N PRO A 195 -30.59 -4.61 -16.61
CA PRO A 195 -31.40 -3.57 -17.21
C PRO A 195 -32.64 -3.25 -16.37
N LEU A 196 -33.15 -2.03 -16.50
CA LEU A 196 -34.37 -1.59 -15.82
C LEU A 196 -35.56 -2.49 -16.24
N ARG A 197 -36.07 -3.29 -15.29
CA ARG A 197 -37.19 -4.21 -15.50
C ARG A 197 -38.42 -3.85 -14.68
N SER A 198 -38.41 -2.66 -14.02
CA SER A 198 -39.47 -2.18 -13.15
C SER A 198 -39.93 -0.80 -13.60
N ASP A 199 -41.15 -0.44 -13.27
CA ASP A 199 -41.65 0.91 -13.45
C ASP A 199 -40.91 1.88 -12.50
N LEU A 200 -40.61 3.08 -12.98
CA LEU A 200 -40.22 4.21 -12.15
C LEU A 200 -41.49 4.83 -11.54
N VAL A 201 -41.63 4.79 -10.22
CA VAL A 201 -42.80 5.33 -9.56
C VAL A 201 -42.45 6.67 -8.93
N LEU A 202 -43.10 7.73 -9.43
CA LEU A 202 -42.91 9.09 -8.93
C LEU A 202 -43.98 9.43 -7.90
N SER A 203 -43.56 9.86 -6.73
CA SER A 203 -44.40 10.40 -5.65
C SER A 203 -44.02 11.89 -5.41
N PRO A 204 -44.82 12.65 -4.65
CA PRO A 204 -44.50 14.05 -4.37
C PRO A 204 -43.19 14.29 -3.63
N GLU A 205 -42.68 13.29 -2.88
CA GLU A 205 -41.55 13.45 -1.98
C GLU A 205 -40.38 12.52 -2.29
N SER A 206 -40.55 11.51 -3.19
CA SER A 206 -39.56 10.51 -3.51
C SER A 206 -39.84 9.88 -4.87
N MET A 207 -38.88 9.10 -5.32
CA MET A 207 -38.98 8.27 -6.51
C MET A 207 -38.64 6.85 -6.12
N ARG A 208 -39.45 5.85 -6.55
CA ARG A 208 -39.16 4.45 -6.33
C ARG A 208 -38.65 3.79 -7.62
N VAL A 209 -37.57 3.05 -7.45
CA VAL A 209 -36.91 2.25 -8.50
C VAL A 209 -36.67 0.88 -7.92
N PHE A 210 -37.32 -0.16 -8.46
CA PHE A 210 -37.37 -1.49 -7.84
C PHE A 210 -37.87 -1.41 -6.39
N ASP A 211 -37.12 -2.03 -5.45
CA ASP A 211 -37.40 -2.02 -4.03
C ASP A 211 -36.73 -0.85 -3.29
N ASN A 212 -36.09 0.07 -4.03
CA ASN A 212 -35.40 1.21 -3.45
C ASN A 212 -36.22 2.49 -3.59
N THR A 213 -36.19 3.27 -2.53
CA THR A 213 -36.71 4.66 -2.52
C THR A 213 -35.54 5.62 -2.68
N LEU A 214 -35.61 6.44 -3.71
CA LEU A 214 -34.62 7.48 -4.04
C LEU A 214 -35.12 8.83 -3.54
N THR A 215 -34.24 9.56 -2.86
CA THR A 215 -34.45 10.94 -2.41
C THR A 215 -33.35 11.85 -2.98
N GLY A 216 -33.67 13.12 -3.21
CA GLY A 216 -32.71 14.08 -3.72
C GLY A 216 -32.53 15.27 -2.80
N PHE A 217 -31.32 15.79 -2.76
CA PHE A 217 -30.97 17.06 -2.16
C PHE A 217 -30.28 17.94 -3.17
N LYS A 218 -30.54 19.23 -3.12
CA LYS A 218 -29.91 20.21 -4.02
C LYS A 218 -29.55 21.48 -3.25
N VAL A 219 -28.60 22.20 -3.80
CA VAL A 219 -28.35 23.60 -3.48
C VAL A 219 -29.30 24.45 -4.35
N SER A 220 -30.12 25.27 -3.74
CA SER A 220 -31.17 26.00 -4.46
C SER A 220 -30.80 27.43 -4.76
N GLU A 221 -30.13 28.12 -3.83
CA GLU A 221 -29.75 29.52 -3.94
C GLU A 221 -28.26 29.71 -3.60
N ALA A 222 -27.70 30.84 -4.01
CA ALA A 222 -26.29 31.13 -3.72
C ALA A 222 -26.01 31.25 -2.22
N ASP A 223 -27.00 31.75 -1.45
CA ASP A 223 -26.93 31.89 0.01
C ASP A 223 -26.94 30.54 0.76
N ASP A 224 -27.27 29.44 0.07
CA ASP A 224 -27.17 28.08 0.60
C ASP A 224 -25.71 27.56 0.64
N LEU A 225 -24.79 28.22 -0.06
CA LEU A 225 -23.38 27.92 -0.07
C LEU A 225 -22.65 28.71 1.03
N PRO A 226 -21.53 28.19 1.58
CA PRO A 226 -20.70 28.94 2.53
C PRO A 226 -20.06 30.15 1.84
N GLY A 227 -19.80 31.21 2.60
CA GLY A 227 -19.18 32.45 2.09
C GLY A 227 -17.80 32.25 1.46
N GLU A 228 -17.07 31.24 1.91
CA GLU A 228 -15.81 30.77 1.32
C GLU A 228 -15.88 29.26 1.13
N VAL A 229 -15.45 28.77 -0.02
CA VAL A 229 -15.30 27.34 -0.33
C VAL A 229 -13.81 27.06 -0.35
N PRO A 230 -13.26 26.39 0.70
CA PRO A 230 -11.85 26.01 0.71
C PRO A 230 -11.60 24.88 -0.31
N ASP A 231 -10.36 24.75 -0.77
CA ASP A 231 -9.91 23.69 -1.66
C ASP A 231 -9.87 22.32 -0.98
N VAL A 232 -9.61 22.30 0.34
CA VAL A 232 -9.46 21.08 1.14
C VAL A 232 -10.28 21.11 2.43
N ALA A 233 -10.67 19.93 2.86
CA ALA A 233 -11.13 19.67 4.23
C ALA A 233 -9.95 19.14 5.06
N ARG A 234 -9.69 19.78 6.19
CA ARG A 234 -8.61 19.39 7.11
C ARG A 234 -9.14 18.38 8.12
N ILE A 235 -8.46 17.26 8.25
CA ILE A 235 -8.80 16.14 9.13
C ILE A 235 -7.69 15.95 10.15
N GLY A 236 -7.99 15.99 11.42
CA GLY A 236 -7.04 15.83 12.52
C GLY A 236 -7.45 16.61 13.75
N ASP A 237 -6.59 16.59 14.77
CA ASP A 237 -6.76 17.37 15.99
C ASP A 237 -6.09 18.76 15.94
N GLY A 238 -5.43 19.08 14.83
CA GLY A 238 -4.71 20.34 14.59
C GLY A 238 -3.47 20.54 15.43
N SER A 239 -3.17 19.64 16.38
CA SER A 239 -2.00 19.71 17.26
C SER A 239 -1.01 18.58 17.04
N SER A 240 -1.49 17.39 16.71
CA SER A 240 -0.66 16.18 16.54
C SER A 240 -0.43 15.83 15.07
N TYR A 241 -1.49 15.87 14.27
CA TYR A 241 -1.41 15.60 12.83
C TYR A 241 -2.50 16.34 12.06
N GLU A 242 -2.26 16.54 10.78
CA GLU A 242 -3.20 17.12 9.83
C GLU A 242 -3.16 16.36 8.50
N LEU A 243 -4.30 15.87 8.06
CA LEU A 243 -4.50 15.20 6.77
C LEU A 243 -5.50 15.99 5.94
N PHE A 244 -5.42 15.84 4.64
CA PHE A 244 -6.22 16.60 3.68
C PHE A 244 -7.14 15.67 2.89
N LEU A 245 -8.35 16.14 2.63
CA LEU A 245 -9.32 15.57 1.73
C LEU A 245 -9.92 16.70 0.89
N SER A 246 -10.60 16.38 -0.23
CA SER A 246 -11.39 17.40 -0.92
C SER A 246 -12.44 17.99 0.01
N TYR A 247 -12.77 19.25 -0.18
CA TYR A 247 -13.79 19.94 0.60
C TYR A 247 -15.11 19.17 0.65
N SER A 248 -15.51 18.59 -0.47
CA SER A 248 -16.73 17.79 -0.64
C SER A 248 -16.63 16.34 -0.15
N SER A 249 -15.50 15.92 0.46
CA SER A 249 -15.30 14.55 0.96
C SER A 249 -16.44 14.03 1.87
N ALA A 250 -17.15 14.93 2.55
CA ALA A 250 -18.31 14.58 3.35
C ALA A 250 -19.46 13.98 2.53
N LEU A 251 -19.56 14.34 1.23
CA LEU A 251 -20.51 13.76 0.27
C LEU A 251 -19.92 12.56 -0.50
N GLY A 252 -18.67 12.22 -0.27
CA GLY A 252 -17.94 11.16 -0.96
C GLY A 252 -17.59 10.03 -0.02
N VAL A 253 -16.29 9.83 0.15
CA VAL A 253 -15.70 8.71 0.91
C VAL A 253 -16.13 8.65 2.39
N ARG A 254 -16.70 9.73 2.94
CA ARG A 254 -17.17 9.81 4.31
C ARG A 254 -18.68 9.60 4.47
N LEU A 255 -19.45 9.50 3.39
CA LEU A 255 -20.91 9.29 3.42
C LEU A 255 -21.21 7.80 3.23
N ASP A 256 -21.73 7.17 4.28
CA ASP A 256 -22.02 5.73 4.30
C ASP A 256 -23.49 5.45 3.89
N CYS A 257 -23.77 5.59 2.60
CA CYS A 257 -25.00 5.14 1.95
C CYS A 257 -24.78 5.05 0.44
N GLU A 258 -25.71 4.41 -0.28
CA GLU A 258 -25.69 4.43 -1.75
C GLU A 258 -26.20 5.77 -2.25
N HIS A 259 -25.40 6.41 -3.11
CA HIS A 259 -25.74 7.73 -3.63
C HIS A 259 -24.97 8.09 -4.89
N VAL A 260 -25.42 9.13 -5.57
CA VAL A 260 -24.73 9.81 -6.66
C VAL A 260 -24.62 11.28 -6.30
N VAL A 261 -23.42 11.82 -6.42
CA VAL A 261 -23.17 13.26 -6.39
C VAL A 261 -23.03 13.75 -7.82
N ASN A 262 -23.88 14.67 -8.22
CA ASN A 262 -23.82 15.30 -9.53
C ASN A 262 -23.43 16.77 -9.39
N GLN A 263 -22.33 17.13 -10.03
CA GLN A 263 -21.92 18.53 -10.18
C GLN A 263 -22.01 18.94 -11.62
N TYR A 264 -22.71 20.04 -11.88
CA TYR A 264 -22.87 20.63 -13.21
C TYR A 264 -22.19 21.98 -13.27
N ILE A 265 -21.33 22.19 -14.25
CA ILE A 265 -20.64 23.45 -14.49
C ILE A 265 -20.87 23.82 -15.95
N LEU A 266 -21.70 24.84 -16.19
CA LEU A 266 -21.94 25.38 -17.54
C LEU A 266 -21.00 26.57 -17.77
N MET A 267 -20.20 26.48 -18.81
CA MET A 267 -19.27 27.54 -19.22
C MET A 267 -20.00 28.57 -20.10
N PRO A 268 -20.32 29.77 -19.60
CA PRO A 268 -21.05 30.77 -20.37
C PRO A 268 -20.13 31.59 -21.29
N ASN A 269 -20.75 32.38 -22.15
CA ASN A 269 -20.03 33.53 -22.68
C ASN A 269 -19.91 34.61 -21.58
N GLN A 270 -18.70 34.90 -21.14
CA GLN A 270 -18.45 35.82 -20.01
C GLN A 270 -19.03 37.23 -20.23
N ALA A 271 -18.93 37.77 -21.45
CA ALA A 271 -19.48 39.09 -21.77
C ALA A 271 -21.01 39.11 -21.67
N ASP A 272 -21.70 38.01 -21.98
CA ASP A 272 -23.15 37.92 -21.85
C ASP A 272 -23.57 37.91 -20.37
N VAL A 273 -22.86 37.14 -19.51
CA VAL A 273 -23.13 37.07 -18.08
C VAL A 273 -22.99 38.45 -17.43
N LEU A 274 -21.86 39.12 -17.68
CA LEU A 274 -21.61 40.45 -17.12
C LEU A 274 -22.66 41.48 -17.54
N ARG A 275 -23.11 41.43 -18.84
CA ARG A 275 -24.20 42.27 -19.34
C ARG A 275 -25.52 41.97 -18.64
N ASP A 276 -25.82 40.70 -18.44
CA ASP A 276 -27.09 40.29 -17.79
C ASP A 276 -27.08 40.66 -16.29
N LEU A 277 -25.93 40.54 -15.58
CA LEU A 277 -25.74 40.99 -14.21
C LEU A 277 -25.88 42.54 -14.11
N ASP A 278 -25.25 43.30 -15.02
CA ASP A 278 -25.38 44.78 -15.02
C ASP A 278 -26.81 45.23 -15.25
N ARG A 279 -27.56 44.55 -16.14
CA ARG A 279 -29.00 44.80 -16.32
C ARG A 279 -29.79 44.51 -15.05
N LYS A 280 -29.52 43.38 -14.36
CA LYS A 280 -30.15 42.99 -13.11
C LYS A 280 -29.86 44.03 -12.02
N LYS A 281 -28.59 44.46 -11.88
CA LYS A 281 -28.17 45.54 -10.99
C LYS A 281 -28.94 46.84 -11.25
N LYS A 282 -28.99 47.30 -12.51
CA LYS A 282 -29.71 48.54 -12.89
C LYS A 282 -31.20 48.46 -12.55
N LYS A 283 -31.84 47.31 -12.80
CA LYS A 283 -33.23 47.08 -12.41
C LYS A 283 -33.45 47.16 -10.92
N MET A 284 -32.61 46.51 -10.12
CA MET A 284 -32.68 46.54 -8.62
C MET A 284 -32.40 47.95 -8.07
N THR A 285 -31.45 48.67 -8.68
CA THR A 285 -31.12 50.04 -8.32
C THR A 285 -32.30 50.97 -8.66
N SER A 286 -33.07 50.74 -9.70
CA SER A 286 -34.25 51.55 -10.02
C SER A 286 -35.41 51.25 -9.05
N MET A 287 -35.40 50.14 -8.36
CA MET A 287 -36.43 49.72 -7.38
C MET A 287 -35.88 49.82 -5.92
N GLN A 288 -35.17 50.89 -5.59
CA GLN A 288 -34.42 51.07 -4.32
C GLN A 288 -35.29 51.20 -3.07
N ASN A 289 -36.61 51.22 -3.14
CA ASN A 289 -37.49 51.29 -1.96
C ASN A 289 -37.46 50.03 -1.08
N SER A 290 -36.95 48.91 -1.61
CA SER A 290 -36.68 47.67 -0.85
C SER A 290 -35.26 47.65 -0.33
N PRO A 291 -35.03 47.45 1.00
CA PRO A 291 -33.71 47.21 1.54
C PRO A 291 -32.99 46.04 0.88
N GLU A 292 -33.72 44.99 0.57
CA GLU A 292 -33.22 43.78 -0.12
C GLU A 292 -32.67 44.11 -1.51
N ASN A 293 -33.38 44.89 -2.32
CA ASN A 293 -32.89 45.29 -3.64
C ASN A 293 -31.62 46.12 -3.58
N ARG A 294 -31.39 46.88 -2.47
CA ARG A 294 -30.15 47.65 -2.26
C ARG A 294 -29.00 46.77 -1.94
N VAL A 295 -29.19 45.74 -1.07
CA VAL A 295 -28.17 44.75 -0.71
C VAL A 295 -27.77 43.94 -1.96
N ASN A 296 -28.75 43.36 -2.64
CA ASN A 296 -28.50 42.54 -3.84
C ASN A 296 -27.84 43.34 -4.99
N ALA A 297 -28.20 44.62 -5.16
CA ALA A 297 -27.57 45.48 -6.18
C ALA A 297 -26.08 45.74 -5.81
N LYS A 298 -25.76 45.89 -4.56
CA LYS A 298 -24.39 46.05 -4.06
C LYS A 298 -23.59 44.77 -4.25
N GLU A 299 -24.13 43.64 -3.85
CA GLU A 299 -23.47 42.33 -4.02
C GLU A 299 -23.17 42.00 -5.47
N ILE A 300 -24.14 42.26 -6.40
CA ILE A 300 -23.88 42.10 -7.83
C ILE A 300 -22.77 43.03 -8.30
N ASN A 301 -22.74 44.27 -7.82
CA ASN A 301 -21.67 45.20 -8.14
C ASN A 301 -20.32 44.73 -7.64
N ASP A 302 -20.24 44.32 -6.37
CA ASP A 302 -19.00 43.82 -5.76
C ASP A 302 -18.49 42.57 -6.52
N PHE A 303 -19.38 41.67 -6.94
CA PHE A 303 -19.05 40.50 -7.76
C PHE A 303 -18.50 40.92 -9.14
N ILE A 304 -19.17 41.86 -9.86
CA ILE A 304 -18.68 42.38 -11.16
C ILE A 304 -17.29 43.01 -10.99
N ASP A 305 -17.13 43.83 -9.94
CA ASP A 305 -15.85 44.48 -9.66
C ASP A 305 -14.74 43.45 -9.34
N ALA A 306 -15.04 42.38 -8.61
CA ALA A 306 -14.10 41.27 -8.35
C ALA A 306 -13.73 40.53 -9.65
N VAL A 307 -14.71 40.21 -10.49
CA VAL A 307 -14.46 39.60 -11.84
C VAL A 307 -13.48 40.45 -12.67
N HIS A 308 -13.63 41.76 -12.67
CA HIS A 308 -12.74 42.64 -13.42
C HIS A 308 -11.38 42.87 -12.77
N ARG A 309 -11.34 42.97 -11.46
CA ARG A 309 -10.11 43.27 -10.72
C ARG A 309 -9.21 42.04 -10.64
N ASP A 310 -9.79 40.87 -10.32
CA ASP A 310 -9.06 39.65 -9.99
C ASP A 310 -8.98 38.65 -11.17
N GLY A 311 -9.59 39.01 -12.32
CA GLY A 311 -9.61 38.19 -13.53
C GLY A 311 -10.42 36.89 -13.37
N MET A 312 -11.40 36.88 -12.48
CA MET A 312 -12.23 35.68 -12.17
C MET A 312 -13.01 35.21 -13.40
N THR A 313 -13.17 33.93 -13.52
CA THR A 313 -14.03 33.30 -14.55
C THR A 313 -15.35 32.91 -13.94
N THR A 314 -16.46 33.37 -14.54
CA THR A 314 -17.79 33.00 -14.06
C THR A 314 -18.27 31.71 -14.71
N CYS A 315 -19.04 30.92 -13.97
CA CYS A 315 -19.78 29.77 -14.49
C CYS A 315 -21.22 29.76 -13.96
N TYR A 316 -22.06 28.93 -14.58
CA TYR A 316 -23.30 28.50 -13.95
C TYR A 316 -23.06 27.14 -13.27
N HIS A 317 -23.42 27.01 -12.03
CA HIS A 317 -23.15 25.82 -11.21
C HIS A 317 -24.43 25.25 -10.61
N HIS A 318 -24.46 23.93 -10.48
CA HIS A 318 -25.44 23.20 -9.68
C HIS A 318 -24.79 21.98 -9.05
N LEU A 319 -25.20 21.69 -7.80
CA LEU A 319 -24.82 20.49 -7.06
C LEU A 319 -26.07 19.80 -6.53
N ASN A 320 -26.20 18.51 -6.78
CA ASN A 320 -27.21 17.68 -6.14
C ASN A 320 -26.67 16.33 -5.71
N VAL A 321 -27.34 15.75 -4.71
CA VAL A 321 -27.08 14.40 -4.22
C VAL A 321 -28.38 13.60 -4.35
N LEU A 322 -28.31 12.50 -5.08
CA LEU A 322 -29.41 11.53 -5.18
C LEU A 322 -28.99 10.29 -4.37
N ALA A 323 -29.71 9.97 -3.31
CA ALA A 323 -29.41 8.85 -2.44
C ALA A 323 -30.60 7.89 -2.36
N TRP A 324 -30.31 6.60 -2.26
CA TRP A 324 -31.33 5.57 -2.25
C TRP A 324 -31.03 4.46 -1.26
N GLY A 325 -32.06 3.68 -0.96
CA GLY A 325 -31.98 2.48 -0.13
C GLY A 325 -33.32 1.76 -0.09
N PRO A 326 -33.38 0.59 0.56
CA PRO A 326 -34.62 -0.17 0.71
C PRO A 326 -35.76 0.66 1.30
N GLU A 327 -37.01 0.33 0.93
CA GLU A 327 -38.20 0.98 1.49
C GLU A 327 -38.19 0.96 3.03
N GLY A 328 -38.39 2.11 3.65
CA GLY A 328 -38.35 2.31 5.12
C GLY A 328 -37.03 2.86 5.65
N THR A 329 -35.97 2.97 4.85
CA THR A 329 -34.68 3.58 5.26
C THR A 329 -34.54 5.06 4.90
N GLU A 330 -35.57 5.65 4.29
CA GLU A 330 -35.53 7.02 3.75
C GLU A 330 -35.14 8.08 4.78
N LEU A 331 -35.65 7.94 6.01
CA LEU A 331 -35.40 8.92 7.09
C LEU A 331 -33.92 8.87 7.53
N GLU A 332 -33.34 7.68 7.62
CA GLU A 332 -31.93 7.49 7.95
C GLU A 332 -31.03 8.10 6.87
N ILE A 333 -31.31 7.76 5.60
CA ILE A 333 -30.55 8.28 4.45
C ILE A 333 -30.64 9.81 4.39
N LYS A 334 -31.84 10.37 4.55
CA LYS A 334 -32.03 11.83 4.62
C LYS A 334 -31.21 12.46 5.75
N GLY A 335 -31.16 11.82 6.91
CA GLY A 335 -30.36 12.29 8.05
C GLY A 335 -28.87 12.30 7.72
N LYS A 336 -28.34 11.21 7.13
CA LYS A 336 -26.94 11.09 6.73
C LYS A 336 -26.53 12.15 5.70
N VAL A 337 -27.31 12.31 4.63
CA VAL A 337 -27.00 13.30 3.57
C VAL A 337 -27.09 14.73 4.09
N SER A 338 -28.14 15.06 4.90
CA SER A 338 -28.28 16.39 5.49
C SER A 338 -27.14 16.72 6.45
N ALA A 339 -26.69 15.75 7.26
CA ALA A 339 -25.55 15.94 8.15
C ALA A 339 -24.24 16.17 7.36
N ALA A 340 -24.03 15.43 6.27
CA ALA A 340 -22.87 15.61 5.39
C ALA A 340 -22.84 17.02 4.77
N LEU A 341 -23.95 17.47 4.19
CA LEU A 341 -24.07 18.82 3.62
C LEU A 341 -23.89 19.91 4.68
N SER A 342 -24.51 19.75 5.84
CA SER A 342 -24.35 20.69 6.95
C SER A 342 -22.92 20.77 7.48
N SER A 343 -22.17 19.66 7.47
CA SER A 343 -20.75 19.66 7.86
C SER A 343 -19.84 20.44 6.90
N MET A 344 -20.29 20.63 5.67
CA MET A 344 -19.67 21.50 4.66
C MET A 344 -20.18 22.96 4.74
N GLY A 345 -21.02 23.31 5.70
CA GLY A 345 -21.65 24.63 5.75
C GLY A 345 -22.67 24.88 4.62
N VAL A 346 -23.12 23.83 3.95
CA VAL A 346 -24.11 23.91 2.85
C VAL A 346 -25.50 23.70 3.41
N THR A 347 -26.41 24.62 3.12
CA THR A 347 -27.83 24.48 3.40
C THR A 347 -28.50 23.80 2.21
N ALA A 348 -28.86 22.54 2.37
CA ALA A 348 -29.47 21.79 1.27
C ALA A 348 -30.99 21.73 1.42
N VAL A 349 -31.65 21.83 0.27
CA VAL A 349 -33.11 21.70 0.15
C VAL A 349 -33.44 20.34 -0.42
N GLN A 350 -34.38 19.63 0.20
CA GLN A 350 -34.87 18.37 -0.37
C GLN A 350 -35.57 18.66 -1.71
N ALA A 351 -35.16 17.97 -2.75
CA ALA A 351 -35.82 18.02 -4.05
C ALA A 351 -37.14 17.26 -3.99
N LEU A 352 -38.22 17.90 -4.36
CA LEU A 352 -39.57 17.33 -4.33
C LEU A 352 -40.11 17.25 -5.76
N SER A 353 -40.81 18.28 -6.22
CA SER A 353 -41.43 18.33 -7.54
C SER A 353 -40.44 18.33 -8.71
N ASP A 354 -39.21 18.73 -8.48
CA ASP A 354 -38.12 18.77 -9.45
C ASP A 354 -37.20 17.51 -9.43
N LEU A 355 -37.41 16.61 -8.45
CA LEU A 355 -36.66 15.36 -8.34
C LEU A 355 -36.57 14.57 -9.68
N PRO A 356 -37.67 14.41 -10.45
CA PRO A 356 -37.58 13.74 -11.76
C PRO A 356 -36.65 14.45 -12.74
N SER A 357 -36.64 15.77 -12.75
CA SER A 357 -35.75 16.54 -13.63
C SER A 357 -34.29 16.35 -13.25
N LEU A 358 -33.98 16.36 -11.97
CA LEU A 358 -32.64 16.10 -11.45
C LEU A 358 -32.18 14.67 -11.76
N PHE A 359 -33.08 13.69 -11.60
CA PHE A 359 -32.78 12.30 -11.94
C PHE A 359 -32.45 12.14 -13.42
N PHE A 360 -33.27 12.65 -14.33
CA PHE A 360 -33.00 12.55 -15.78
C PHE A 360 -31.80 13.41 -16.24
N ALA A 361 -31.47 14.48 -15.50
CA ALA A 361 -30.25 15.24 -15.76
C ALA A 361 -28.98 14.44 -15.42
N GLY A 362 -29.05 13.55 -14.45
CA GLY A 362 -27.94 12.66 -14.09
C GLY A 362 -27.72 11.48 -15.04
N VAL A 363 -28.63 11.20 -15.97
CA VAL A 363 -28.40 10.19 -17.02
C VAL A 363 -27.19 10.63 -17.87
N PRO A 364 -26.22 9.71 -18.17
CA PRO A 364 -25.10 10.03 -19.05
C PRO A 364 -25.55 10.74 -20.33
N GLY A 365 -25.09 11.96 -20.56
CA GLY A 365 -25.54 12.80 -21.69
C GLY A 365 -26.83 13.62 -21.47
N GLY A 366 -27.46 13.48 -20.29
CA GLY A 366 -28.68 14.23 -19.93
C GLY A 366 -28.45 15.58 -19.25
N ALA A 367 -27.20 16.01 -19.06
CA ALA A 367 -26.82 17.14 -18.20
C ALA A 367 -27.59 18.45 -18.51
N CYS A 368 -27.97 18.70 -19.74
CA CYS A 368 -28.76 19.89 -20.12
C CYS A 368 -30.22 19.83 -19.61
N GLU A 369 -30.69 18.72 -19.05
CA GLU A 369 -32.03 18.62 -18.43
C GLU A 369 -32.12 19.32 -17.06
N ILE A 370 -31.00 19.76 -16.49
CA ILE A 370 -30.95 20.44 -15.17
C ILE A 370 -31.82 21.71 -15.14
N GLY A 371 -31.95 22.40 -16.25
CA GLY A 371 -32.76 23.60 -16.41
C GLY A 371 -32.19 24.85 -15.72
N LYS A 372 -32.61 26.01 -16.23
CA LYS A 372 -32.11 27.33 -15.81
C LYS A 372 -32.33 27.64 -14.32
N ASP A 373 -33.48 27.20 -13.80
CA ASP A 373 -33.93 27.61 -12.45
C ASP A 373 -33.11 26.89 -11.35
N ASN A 374 -32.36 25.85 -11.70
CA ASN A 374 -31.41 25.13 -10.82
C ASN A 374 -29.97 25.63 -10.98
N LEU A 375 -29.65 26.50 -11.94
CA LEU A 375 -28.29 26.96 -12.22
C LEU A 375 -28.02 28.34 -11.61
N MET A 376 -26.97 28.43 -10.82
CA MET A 376 -26.53 29.65 -10.15
C MET A 376 -25.24 30.19 -10.75
N ILE A 377 -25.13 31.53 -10.88
CA ILE A 377 -23.90 32.18 -11.36
C ILE A 377 -22.92 32.23 -10.16
N GLN A 378 -21.72 31.68 -10.37
CA GLN A 378 -20.68 31.57 -9.36
C GLN A 378 -19.29 31.78 -9.98
N GLU A 379 -18.27 31.85 -9.13
CA GLU A 379 -16.87 31.83 -9.54
C GLU A 379 -16.44 30.39 -9.83
N LEU A 380 -15.72 30.18 -10.96
CA LEU A 380 -15.39 28.85 -11.47
C LEU A 380 -14.52 28.03 -10.52
N THR A 381 -13.44 28.61 -9.99
CA THR A 381 -12.43 27.87 -9.17
C THR A 381 -13.06 27.39 -7.88
N SER A 382 -13.80 28.26 -7.17
CA SER A 382 -14.56 27.91 -5.97
C SER A 382 -15.56 26.77 -6.24
N MET A 383 -16.21 26.77 -7.40
CA MET A 383 -17.14 25.70 -7.73
C MET A 383 -16.45 24.39 -8.10
N VAL A 384 -15.27 24.43 -8.69
CA VAL A 384 -14.46 23.23 -8.93
C VAL A 384 -14.06 22.54 -7.62
N CYS A 385 -13.80 23.31 -6.54
CA CYS A 385 -13.54 22.77 -5.19
C CYS A 385 -14.72 21.97 -4.61
N MET A 386 -15.96 22.20 -5.08
CA MET A 386 -17.14 21.42 -4.67
C MET A 386 -17.17 20.00 -5.29
N GLY A 387 -16.24 19.65 -6.16
CA GLY A 387 -16.12 18.31 -6.71
C GLY A 387 -15.27 17.38 -5.85
N LEU A 388 -15.49 16.06 -5.96
CA LEU A 388 -14.71 15.04 -5.28
C LEU A 388 -13.41 14.74 -6.04
N ASN A 389 -12.28 14.73 -5.33
CA ASN A 389 -10.95 14.56 -5.94
C ASN A 389 -10.16 13.37 -5.37
N GLU A 390 -10.79 12.51 -4.58
CA GLU A 390 -10.20 11.28 -4.05
C GLU A 390 -11.16 10.10 -4.15
N THR A 391 -10.60 8.90 -4.00
CA THR A 391 -11.35 7.64 -3.99
C THR A 391 -10.80 6.68 -2.94
N PHE A 392 -11.49 5.57 -2.71
CA PHE A 392 -11.01 4.49 -1.84
C PHE A 392 -9.79 3.77 -2.40
N GLU A 393 -9.07 3.07 -1.51
CA GLU A 393 -7.96 2.19 -1.90
C GLU A 393 -8.38 1.22 -3.01
N LYS A 394 -7.49 1.06 -3.99
CA LYS A 394 -7.73 0.20 -5.15
C LYS A 394 -6.98 -1.12 -4.99
N ASP A 395 -7.67 -2.18 -5.31
CA ASP A 395 -7.07 -3.51 -5.41
C ASP A 395 -6.06 -3.56 -6.56
N VAL A 396 -4.89 -4.15 -6.29
CA VAL A 396 -3.84 -4.33 -7.29
C VAL A 396 -3.91 -5.74 -7.84
N GLU A 397 -4.24 -5.89 -9.12
CA GLU A 397 -4.28 -7.19 -9.78
C GLU A 397 -2.94 -7.94 -9.63
N GLY A 398 -2.99 -9.18 -9.13
CA GLY A 398 -1.81 -10.01 -8.87
C GLY A 398 -0.95 -9.58 -7.68
N GLY A 399 -1.37 -8.58 -6.91
CA GLY A 399 -0.70 -8.17 -5.67
C GLY A 399 -0.95 -9.16 -4.52
N LEU A 400 -0.13 -9.05 -3.48
CA LEU A 400 -0.36 -9.77 -2.23
C LEU A 400 -1.51 -9.13 -1.46
N VAL A 401 -2.43 -9.96 -0.94
CA VAL A 401 -3.48 -9.49 -0.03
C VAL A 401 -2.87 -9.37 1.35
N LEU A 402 -2.43 -8.18 1.72
CA LEU A 402 -1.72 -7.97 2.97
C LEU A 402 -2.60 -7.40 4.08
N VAL A 403 -3.56 -6.56 3.72
CA VAL A 403 -4.17 -5.64 4.69
C VAL A 403 -5.59 -5.31 4.28
N SER A 404 -6.33 -4.70 5.21
CA SER A 404 -7.64 -4.14 4.90
C SER A 404 -7.53 -2.63 4.67
N ASP A 405 -8.36 -2.11 3.79
CA ASP A 405 -8.56 -0.67 3.62
C ASP A 405 -9.02 -0.07 4.96
N ARG A 406 -8.31 0.96 5.44
CA ARG A 406 -8.60 1.62 6.74
C ARG A 406 -9.95 2.33 6.79
N MET A 407 -10.56 2.63 5.65
CA MET A 407 -11.85 3.30 5.56
C MET A 407 -13.02 2.30 5.48
N ARG A 408 -12.87 1.22 4.73
CA ARG A 408 -13.93 0.26 4.43
C ARG A 408 -13.79 -1.06 5.16
N ASN A 409 -12.63 -1.36 5.75
CA ASN A 409 -12.30 -2.62 6.43
C ASN A 409 -12.52 -3.86 5.55
N VAL A 410 -12.22 -3.76 4.26
CA VAL A 410 -12.21 -4.89 3.33
C VAL A 410 -10.79 -5.14 2.82
N PRO A 411 -10.42 -6.40 2.53
CA PRO A 411 -9.10 -6.72 2.02
C PRO A 411 -8.80 -5.99 0.72
N VAL A 412 -7.59 -5.47 0.62
CA VAL A 412 -7.03 -4.88 -0.59
C VAL A 412 -5.71 -5.55 -0.91
N ARG A 413 -5.51 -5.88 -2.18
CA ARG A 413 -4.25 -6.39 -2.68
C ARG A 413 -3.33 -5.21 -2.94
N ILE A 414 -2.23 -5.17 -2.24
CA ILE A 414 -1.17 -4.21 -2.47
C ILE A 414 0.10 -4.93 -2.90
N ASP A 415 0.90 -4.30 -3.74
CA ASP A 415 2.19 -4.85 -4.18
C ASP A 415 3.29 -3.82 -3.94
N PHE A 416 3.97 -3.96 -2.82
CA PHE A 416 5.13 -3.14 -2.49
C PHE A 416 6.46 -3.78 -2.90
N GLN A 417 6.43 -4.82 -3.74
CA GLN A 417 7.63 -5.52 -4.20
C GLN A 417 7.79 -5.45 -5.72
N ARG A 418 7.09 -6.31 -6.48
CA ARG A 418 7.32 -6.48 -7.92
C ARG A 418 6.86 -5.26 -8.70
N ARG A 419 5.61 -4.84 -8.47
CA ARG A 419 5.04 -3.66 -9.13
C ARG A 419 5.73 -2.39 -8.70
N ALA A 420 6.00 -2.22 -7.39
CA ALA A 420 6.73 -1.07 -6.87
C ALA A 420 8.09 -0.91 -7.54
N ARG A 421 8.81 -2.00 -7.79
CA ARG A 421 10.07 -1.97 -8.53
C ARG A 421 9.88 -1.68 -10.02
N ALA A 422 8.88 -2.27 -10.67
CA ALA A 422 8.57 -2.02 -12.08
C ALA A 422 8.22 -0.54 -12.31
N LEU A 423 7.53 0.09 -11.37
CA LEU A 423 7.19 1.51 -11.36
C LEU A 423 8.34 2.41 -10.86
N LYS A 424 9.49 1.83 -10.48
CA LYS A 424 10.66 2.54 -9.93
C LYS A 424 10.37 3.28 -8.62
N TRP A 425 9.46 2.78 -7.81
CA TRP A 425 9.20 3.28 -6.47
C TRP A 425 10.28 2.82 -5.48
N ILE A 426 10.84 1.63 -5.73
CA ILE A 426 11.93 1.03 -4.94
C ILE A 426 13.04 0.54 -5.86
N ASP A 427 14.28 0.53 -5.36
CA ASP A 427 15.47 -0.02 -6.01
C ASP A 427 15.87 -1.40 -5.46
N ASN A 428 15.44 -1.70 -4.22
CA ASN A 428 15.67 -2.99 -3.55
C ASN A 428 14.39 -3.45 -2.85
N TYR A 429 14.37 -4.72 -2.42
CA TYR A 429 13.22 -5.35 -1.75
C TYR A 429 13.37 -5.41 -0.23
N ASN A 430 14.40 -4.77 0.33
CA ASN A 430 14.66 -4.86 1.75
C ASN A 430 13.63 -4.07 2.54
N VAL A 431 13.25 -4.63 3.69
CA VAL A 431 12.21 -4.11 4.58
C VAL A 431 12.81 -3.75 5.93
N PHE A 432 12.50 -2.58 6.40
CA PHE A 432 12.73 -2.18 7.78
C PHE A 432 11.39 -2.03 8.50
N LEU A 433 11.16 -2.80 9.56
CA LEU A 433 9.95 -2.77 10.36
C LEU A 433 10.24 -2.29 11.78
N LEU A 434 9.55 -1.24 12.21
CA LEU A 434 9.59 -0.71 13.56
C LEU A 434 8.21 -0.80 14.21
N GLY A 435 8.12 -1.48 15.35
CA GLY A 435 6.90 -1.59 16.13
C GLY A 435 7.18 -1.64 17.62
N PRO A 436 6.80 -0.63 18.42
CA PRO A 436 6.95 -0.65 19.87
C PRO A 436 6.30 -1.89 20.50
N SER A 437 6.77 -2.28 21.68
CA SER A 437 6.19 -3.42 22.41
C SER A 437 4.67 -3.26 22.61
N GLY A 438 3.92 -4.29 22.24
CA GLY A 438 2.45 -4.29 22.28
C GLY A 438 1.76 -3.63 21.08
N SER A 439 2.50 -3.17 20.05
CA SER A 439 1.91 -2.61 18.83
C SER A 439 1.39 -3.65 17.82
N GLY A 440 1.59 -4.94 18.08
CA GLY A 440 1.23 -6.03 17.16
C GLY A 440 2.33 -6.44 16.18
N LYS A 441 3.59 -6.11 16.46
CA LYS A 441 4.76 -6.40 15.62
C LYS A 441 4.84 -7.87 15.16
N SER A 442 4.92 -8.81 16.11
CA SER A 442 5.03 -10.25 15.80
C SER A 442 3.79 -10.77 15.07
N PHE A 443 2.59 -10.24 15.41
CA PHE A 443 1.36 -10.57 14.72
C PHE A 443 1.42 -10.15 13.24
N PHE A 444 1.76 -8.88 12.97
CA PHE A 444 1.89 -8.40 11.60
C PHE A 444 2.96 -9.15 10.81
N THR A 445 4.11 -9.46 11.45
CA THR A 445 5.18 -10.19 10.76
C THR A 445 4.73 -11.61 10.38
N ASN A 446 4.07 -12.34 11.28
CA ASN A 446 3.48 -13.65 10.95
C ASN A 446 2.45 -13.56 9.84
N TYR A 447 1.53 -12.59 9.93
CA TYR A 447 0.51 -12.31 8.92
C TYR A 447 1.13 -12.04 7.54
N PHE A 448 2.18 -11.26 7.49
CA PHE A 448 2.92 -10.97 6.28
C PHE A 448 3.68 -12.18 5.73
N LEU A 449 4.38 -12.91 6.60
CA LEU A 449 5.20 -14.06 6.20
C LEU A 449 4.33 -15.24 5.73
N GLN A 450 3.16 -15.43 6.30
CA GLN A 450 2.21 -16.45 5.83
C GLN A 450 1.85 -16.19 4.36
N GLN A 451 1.50 -14.96 4.01
CA GLN A 451 1.14 -14.61 2.64
C GLN A 451 2.34 -14.69 1.67
N CYS A 452 3.54 -14.33 2.12
CA CYS A 452 4.76 -14.53 1.35
C CYS A 452 5.03 -16.03 1.06
N TYR A 453 4.81 -16.89 2.06
CA TYR A 453 4.94 -18.35 1.89
C TYR A 453 3.91 -18.90 0.89
N ASP A 454 2.66 -18.46 0.98
CA ASP A 454 1.59 -18.84 0.06
C ASP A 454 1.87 -18.37 -1.37
N ALA A 455 2.51 -17.22 -1.54
CA ALA A 455 3.01 -16.72 -2.82
C ALA A 455 4.24 -17.49 -3.37
N GLY A 456 4.71 -18.53 -2.69
CA GLY A 456 5.82 -19.39 -3.12
C GLY A 456 7.20 -18.91 -2.73
N GLU A 457 7.33 -17.95 -1.80
CA GLU A 457 8.62 -17.45 -1.34
C GLU A 457 9.35 -18.47 -0.44
N HIS A 458 10.68 -18.39 -0.44
CA HIS A 458 11.53 -19.08 0.52
C HIS A 458 11.83 -18.15 1.69
N ILE A 459 11.45 -18.54 2.89
CA ILE A 459 11.51 -17.69 4.08
C ILE A 459 12.47 -18.28 5.11
N PHE A 460 13.31 -17.43 5.65
CA PHE A 460 14.32 -17.77 6.65
C PHE A 460 14.24 -16.75 7.77
N VAL A 461 13.89 -17.20 8.98
CA VAL A 461 13.65 -16.33 10.14
C VAL A 461 14.67 -16.61 11.23
N ILE A 462 15.27 -15.55 11.76
CA ILE A 462 16.03 -15.57 13.00
C ILE A 462 15.16 -14.85 14.04
N ASP A 463 14.68 -15.57 15.03
CA ASP A 463 13.72 -15.11 16.03
C ASP A 463 14.33 -15.10 17.43
N VAL A 464 13.92 -14.12 18.24
CA VAL A 464 14.21 -14.05 19.68
C VAL A 464 12.88 -13.95 20.42
N GLY A 465 12.33 -15.08 20.86
CA GLY A 465 11.12 -15.08 21.69
C GLY A 465 9.97 -15.99 21.25
N ASP A 466 10.24 -17.02 20.47
CA ASP A 466 9.26 -18.05 20.05
C ASP A 466 8.04 -17.48 19.30
N SER A 467 8.22 -16.39 18.54
CA SER A 467 7.11 -15.67 17.91
C SER A 467 6.49 -16.39 16.70
N TYR A 468 7.21 -17.33 16.07
CA TYR A 468 6.81 -17.95 14.78
C TYR A 468 6.48 -19.45 14.91
N GLU A 469 6.42 -20.00 16.12
CA GLU A 469 6.23 -21.44 16.38
C GLU A 469 4.90 -21.94 15.80
N GLY A 470 3.80 -21.20 16.03
CA GLY A 470 2.46 -21.61 15.57
C GLY A 470 2.34 -21.63 14.06
N LEU A 471 2.77 -20.56 13.38
CA LEU A 471 2.78 -20.50 11.90
C LEU A 471 3.69 -21.60 11.32
N CYS A 472 4.88 -21.80 11.88
CA CYS A 472 5.81 -22.81 11.42
C CYS A 472 5.24 -24.23 11.53
N ALA A 473 4.55 -24.53 12.64
CA ALA A 473 3.89 -25.81 12.86
C ALA A 473 2.75 -26.06 11.84
N LEU A 474 1.94 -25.04 11.53
CA LEU A 474 0.90 -25.14 10.49
C LEU A 474 1.48 -25.39 9.11
N ILE A 475 2.55 -24.68 8.76
CA ILE A 475 3.24 -24.88 7.48
C ILE A 475 3.86 -26.28 7.41
N ASN A 476 4.42 -26.78 8.52
CA ASN A 476 4.96 -28.13 8.59
C ASN A 476 3.87 -29.18 8.35
N GLU A 477 2.73 -29.04 9.03
CA GLU A 477 1.60 -29.94 8.85
C GLU A 477 1.05 -29.89 7.41
N SER A 478 0.79 -28.70 6.86
CA SER A 478 0.21 -28.54 5.53
C SER A 478 1.13 -29.01 4.40
N SER A 479 2.45 -28.94 4.59
CA SER A 479 3.44 -29.41 3.62
C SER A 479 3.81 -30.89 3.76
N GLY A 480 3.22 -31.60 4.74
CA GLY A 480 3.57 -32.99 5.03
C GLY A 480 4.99 -33.14 5.58
N GLY A 481 5.47 -32.19 6.38
CA GLY A 481 6.79 -32.20 7.00
C GLY A 481 7.94 -31.71 6.12
N ARG A 482 7.66 -31.27 4.91
CA ARG A 482 8.71 -30.76 3.98
C ARG A 482 9.16 -29.36 4.30
N ASP A 483 8.22 -28.45 4.53
CA ASP A 483 8.42 -27.07 4.91
C ASP A 483 8.11 -26.87 6.40
N GLY A 484 8.34 -25.69 6.95
CA GLY A 484 8.04 -25.42 8.36
C GLY A 484 9.03 -26.04 9.31
N VAL A 485 10.33 -25.82 9.08
CA VAL A 485 11.39 -26.31 9.94
C VAL A 485 11.61 -25.33 11.08
N TYR A 486 11.24 -25.71 12.30
CA TYR A 486 11.47 -24.94 13.52
C TYR A 486 12.68 -25.49 14.26
N MET A 487 13.70 -24.67 14.44
CA MET A 487 14.96 -25.04 15.12
C MET A 487 15.12 -24.18 16.38
N THR A 488 15.10 -24.82 17.53
CA THR A 488 15.38 -24.19 18.81
C THR A 488 16.76 -24.61 19.30
N TRP A 489 17.45 -23.68 19.96
CA TRP A 489 18.67 -24.03 20.67
C TRP A 489 18.37 -24.85 21.91
N ASP A 490 18.94 -26.07 22.00
CA ASP A 490 18.96 -26.87 23.19
C ASP A 490 20.36 -27.48 23.35
N VAL A 491 20.78 -27.68 24.59
CA VAL A 491 22.08 -28.31 24.92
C VAL A 491 22.12 -29.77 24.41
N GLU A 492 20.97 -30.45 24.39
CA GLU A 492 20.82 -31.81 23.87
C GLU A 492 20.70 -31.86 22.36
N HIS A 493 20.20 -30.79 21.72
CA HIS A 493 19.99 -30.68 20.26
C HIS A 493 20.54 -29.35 19.72
N PRO A 494 21.87 -29.16 19.77
CA PRO A 494 22.48 -27.92 19.36
C PRO A 494 22.41 -27.72 17.83
N PHE A 495 22.47 -26.45 17.41
CA PHE A 495 22.64 -26.15 15.99
C PHE A 495 23.95 -26.70 15.45
N SER A 496 23.91 -27.30 14.27
CA SER A 496 25.09 -27.82 13.60
C SER A 496 25.15 -27.34 12.17
N PHE A 497 26.30 -26.83 11.75
CA PHE A 497 26.56 -26.26 10.43
C PHE A 497 27.83 -26.82 9.84
N ASN A 498 27.99 -26.67 8.54
CA ASN A 498 29.26 -26.91 7.85
C ASN A 498 29.69 -25.61 7.13
N PRO A 499 30.83 -25.01 7.49
CA PRO A 499 31.30 -23.76 6.91
C PRO A 499 31.86 -23.91 5.49
N PHE A 500 32.08 -25.14 5.00
CA PHE A 500 32.73 -25.43 3.73
C PHE A 500 31.79 -25.88 2.60
N ILE A 501 30.48 -25.63 2.76
CA ILE A 501 29.53 -25.92 1.69
C ILE A 501 29.93 -25.14 0.44
N GLY A 502 30.10 -25.85 -0.70
CA GLY A 502 30.52 -25.23 -1.97
C GLY A 502 32.01 -24.87 -2.10
N TYR A 503 32.86 -25.27 -1.14
CA TYR A 503 34.29 -24.93 -1.10
C TYR A 503 35.05 -25.20 -2.39
N THR A 504 34.63 -26.18 -3.17
CA THR A 504 35.24 -26.49 -4.46
C THR A 504 35.13 -25.38 -5.49
N GLY A 505 34.17 -24.48 -5.32
CA GLY A 505 33.96 -23.32 -6.19
C GLY A 505 34.72 -22.05 -5.77
N TRP A 506 35.32 -22.00 -4.59
CA TRP A 506 35.88 -20.79 -4.01
C TRP A 506 37.14 -20.25 -4.69
N LEU A 507 37.89 -21.11 -5.36
CA LEU A 507 39.11 -20.72 -6.08
C LEU A 507 38.92 -20.67 -7.58
N ASP A 508 39.62 -19.76 -8.23
CA ASP A 508 39.78 -19.69 -9.67
C ASP A 508 40.73 -20.78 -10.22
N ARG A 509 40.97 -20.78 -11.52
CA ARG A 509 41.90 -21.74 -12.15
C ARG A 509 43.36 -21.53 -11.75
N GLN A 510 43.71 -20.37 -11.22
CA GLN A 510 45.06 -19.97 -10.80
C GLN A 510 45.29 -20.28 -9.31
N GLY A 511 44.23 -20.69 -8.56
CA GLY A 511 44.28 -20.99 -7.14
C GLY A 511 44.09 -19.76 -6.25
N ASN A 512 43.64 -18.64 -6.79
CA ASN A 512 43.29 -17.47 -6.01
C ASN A 512 41.81 -17.51 -5.60
N ILE A 513 41.48 -16.88 -4.48
CA ILE A 513 40.09 -16.71 -4.06
C ILE A 513 39.36 -15.88 -5.11
N ARG A 514 38.18 -16.35 -5.50
CA ARG A 514 37.31 -15.59 -6.41
C ARG A 514 36.82 -14.33 -5.75
N GLN A 515 36.76 -13.23 -6.49
CA GLN A 515 36.15 -11.99 -6.02
C GLN A 515 34.70 -12.26 -5.64
N ASP A 516 34.27 -11.67 -4.53
CA ASP A 516 32.90 -11.78 -3.99
C ASP A 516 32.45 -13.20 -3.57
N GLU A 517 33.40 -14.11 -3.27
CA GLU A 517 33.06 -15.43 -2.76
C GLU A 517 32.55 -15.36 -1.31
N SER A 518 31.26 -15.60 -1.15
CA SER A 518 30.57 -15.41 0.14
C SER A 518 31.01 -16.40 1.22
N GLY A 519 31.32 -17.65 0.83
CA GLY A 519 31.81 -18.66 1.78
C GLY A 519 33.14 -18.28 2.40
N VAL A 520 34.04 -17.68 1.64
CA VAL A 520 35.32 -17.17 2.16
C VAL A 520 35.08 -15.93 3.04
N THR A 521 34.22 -15.03 2.60
CA THR A 521 33.84 -13.83 3.38
C THR A 521 33.23 -14.22 4.74
N PHE A 522 32.37 -15.24 4.75
CA PHE A 522 31.83 -15.81 5.97
C PHE A 522 32.93 -16.38 6.87
N LEU A 523 33.78 -17.26 6.32
CA LEU A 523 34.82 -17.91 7.09
C LEU A 523 35.80 -16.89 7.67
N MET A 524 36.20 -15.89 6.90
CA MET A 524 36.99 -14.74 7.39
C MET A 524 36.31 -14.04 8.56
N SER A 525 35.02 -13.71 8.43
CA SER A 525 34.26 -13.03 9.48
C SER A 525 34.12 -13.90 10.74
N PHE A 526 33.89 -15.19 10.58
CA PHE A 526 33.84 -16.15 11.68
C PHE A 526 35.18 -16.23 12.42
N LEU A 527 36.28 -16.46 11.70
CA LEU A 527 37.61 -16.64 12.27
C LEU A 527 38.12 -15.36 12.93
N THR A 528 37.87 -14.20 12.33
CA THR A 528 38.25 -12.92 12.93
C THR A 528 37.45 -12.60 14.19
N THR A 529 36.16 -12.91 14.23
CA THR A 529 35.30 -12.72 15.39
C THR A 529 35.67 -13.69 16.53
N ALA A 530 35.96 -14.97 16.20
CA ALA A 530 36.35 -15.98 17.20
C ALA A 530 37.69 -15.69 17.84
N TRP A 531 38.63 -15.05 17.17
CA TRP A 531 39.94 -14.73 17.70
C TRP A 531 40.04 -13.36 18.40
N LYS A 532 39.55 -12.29 17.72
CA LYS A 532 39.62 -10.92 18.25
C LYS A 532 38.33 -10.16 17.89
N PRO A 533 37.35 -10.14 18.76
CA PRO A 533 36.04 -9.54 18.51
C PRO A 533 36.03 -8.03 18.28
N ALA A 534 37.10 -7.29 18.64
CA ALA A 534 37.19 -5.85 18.45
C ALA A 534 38.61 -5.41 18.09
N SER A 535 38.70 -4.58 17.04
CA SER A 535 39.85 -3.71 16.66
C SER A 535 41.25 -4.29 16.87
N GLY A 536 41.62 -5.35 16.25
CA GLY A 536 42.99 -5.92 16.38
C GLY A 536 43.55 -6.54 15.10
N TRP A 537 42.82 -6.44 14.00
CA TRP A 537 43.22 -6.96 12.72
C TRP A 537 43.84 -5.85 11.86
N ASN A 538 45.06 -6.05 11.39
CA ASN A 538 45.67 -5.23 10.36
C ASN A 538 45.54 -5.88 8.97
N SER A 539 45.83 -5.13 7.93
CA SER A 539 45.77 -5.59 6.55
C SER A 539 46.61 -6.83 6.29
N ASP A 540 47.77 -6.90 6.95
CA ASP A 540 48.75 -8.00 6.72
C ASP A 540 48.23 -9.31 7.33
N SER A 541 47.71 -9.27 8.57
CA SER A 541 47.14 -10.44 9.23
C SER A 541 45.91 -10.98 8.45
N LEU A 542 45.09 -10.09 7.86
CA LEU A 542 43.93 -10.47 7.03
C LEU A 542 44.40 -11.13 5.71
N ALA A 543 45.42 -10.58 5.04
CA ALA A 543 45.95 -11.16 3.83
C ALA A 543 46.59 -12.54 4.08
N ILE A 544 47.27 -12.73 5.23
CA ILE A 544 47.79 -14.02 5.66
C ILE A 544 46.68 -15.03 5.87
N LEU A 545 45.60 -14.62 6.57
CA LEU A 545 44.46 -15.49 6.83
C LEU A 545 43.76 -15.92 5.55
N GLU A 546 43.57 -15.00 4.62
CA GLU A 546 42.97 -15.25 3.31
C GLU A 546 43.81 -16.28 2.54
N ARG A 547 45.12 -16.14 2.56
CA ARG A 547 46.05 -17.11 1.92
C ARG A 547 45.97 -18.48 2.57
N ILE A 548 45.90 -18.56 3.92
CA ILE A 548 45.74 -19.83 4.65
C ILE A 548 44.44 -20.54 4.23
N ILE A 549 43.34 -19.80 4.06
CA ILE A 549 42.05 -20.34 3.60
C ILE A 549 42.20 -20.91 2.17
N ALA A 550 42.85 -20.18 1.26
CA ALA A 550 43.07 -20.64 -0.08
C ALA A 550 43.91 -21.97 -0.12
N ASP A 551 44.97 -22.01 0.66
CA ASP A 551 45.82 -23.20 0.78
C ASP A 551 45.05 -24.38 1.42
N PHE A 552 44.20 -24.14 2.40
CA PHE A 552 43.30 -25.16 2.93
C PHE A 552 42.37 -25.73 1.85
N VAL A 553 41.76 -24.91 1.05
CA VAL A 553 40.87 -25.37 -0.04
C VAL A 553 41.64 -26.27 -1.02
N VAL A 554 42.89 -25.90 -1.40
CA VAL A 554 43.77 -26.72 -2.25
C VAL A 554 44.08 -28.05 -1.58
N TRP A 555 44.41 -28.04 -0.28
CA TRP A 555 44.69 -29.24 0.51
C TRP A 555 43.45 -30.13 0.62
N ALA A 556 42.28 -29.56 0.94
CA ALA A 556 41.04 -30.30 1.08
C ALA A 556 40.61 -30.99 -0.21
N ARG A 557 40.72 -30.33 -1.36
CA ARG A 557 40.45 -30.94 -2.69
C ARG A 557 41.28 -32.19 -2.98
N ARG A 558 42.45 -32.35 -2.35
CA ARG A 558 43.36 -33.49 -2.53
C ARG A 558 43.17 -34.57 -1.47
N THR A 559 42.70 -34.19 -0.32
CA THR A 559 42.70 -35.03 0.88
C THR A 559 41.33 -35.56 1.27
N VAL A 560 40.28 -34.76 1.05
CA VAL A 560 38.91 -35.17 1.35
C VAL A 560 38.35 -36.03 0.23
N PRO A 561 37.72 -37.17 0.52
CA PRO A 561 37.15 -38.05 -0.50
C PRO A 561 36.14 -37.33 -1.40
N PRO A 562 36.04 -37.68 -2.68
CA PRO A 562 35.04 -37.12 -3.58
C PRO A 562 33.62 -37.38 -3.05
N GLY A 563 32.81 -36.31 -2.93
CA GLY A 563 31.45 -36.38 -2.42
C GLY A 563 31.29 -36.10 -0.91
N GLU A 564 32.41 -36.01 -0.15
CA GLU A 564 32.42 -35.59 1.24
C GLU A 564 32.75 -34.09 1.37
N LEU A 565 32.26 -33.47 2.44
CA LEU A 565 32.60 -32.09 2.81
C LEU A 565 33.69 -32.10 3.87
N PRO A 566 34.73 -31.23 3.76
CA PRO A 566 35.61 -30.98 4.90
C PRO A 566 34.79 -30.34 6.04
N VAL A 567 35.24 -30.57 7.27
CA VAL A 567 34.66 -29.99 8.47
C VAL A 567 35.64 -29.01 9.15
N PHE A 568 35.21 -28.28 10.15
CA PHE A 568 36.06 -27.31 10.82
C PHE A 568 37.29 -27.97 11.49
N ASP A 569 37.15 -29.19 11.97
CA ASP A 569 38.28 -29.96 12.53
C ASP A 569 39.36 -30.27 11.50
N ASP A 570 38.99 -30.46 10.21
CA ASP A 570 39.95 -30.61 9.14
C ASP A 570 40.75 -29.31 8.94
N PHE A 571 40.09 -28.16 8.98
CA PHE A 571 40.78 -26.87 8.94
C PHE A 571 41.67 -26.62 10.12
N TYR A 572 41.19 -26.95 11.35
CA TYR A 572 41.98 -26.84 12.56
C TYR A 572 43.22 -27.73 12.53
N ASN A 573 43.08 -28.99 12.10
CA ASN A 573 44.18 -29.92 11.96
C ASN A 573 45.16 -29.48 10.86
N PHE A 574 44.65 -28.85 9.78
CA PHE A 574 45.49 -28.26 8.76
C PHE A 574 46.35 -27.11 9.31
N LEU A 575 45.74 -26.23 10.13
CA LEU A 575 46.49 -25.17 10.82
C LEU A 575 47.61 -25.74 11.71
N VAL A 576 47.29 -26.75 12.52
CA VAL A 576 48.21 -27.33 13.47
C VAL A 576 49.35 -28.07 12.75
N ARG A 577 49.05 -28.84 11.71
CA ARG A 577 50.01 -29.75 11.07
C ARG A 577 50.74 -29.17 9.88
N GLN A 578 50.10 -28.24 9.13
CA GLN A 578 50.67 -27.74 7.85
C GLN A 578 51.13 -26.28 7.98
N ILE A 579 50.49 -25.44 8.79
CA ILE A 579 50.77 -24.01 8.87
C ILE A 579 51.68 -23.69 10.10
N ALA A 580 51.26 -24.07 11.30
CA ALA A 580 52.02 -23.74 12.53
C ALA A 580 53.50 -24.12 12.49
N PRO A 581 53.93 -25.31 12.05
CA PRO A 581 55.36 -25.66 11.98
C PRO A 581 56.17 -24.80 11.02
N ARG A 582 55.49 -24.10 10.12
CA ARG A 582 56.14 -23.23 9.11
C ARG A 582 56.22 -21.75 9.52
N ILE A 583 55.52 -21.39 10.62
CA ILE A 583 55.53 -20.04 11.18
C ILE A 583 56.21 -19.97 12.56
N ILE A 584 56.01 -20.99 13.41
CA ILE A 584 56.50 -20.99 14.81
C ILE A 584 57.91 -21.52 14.84
N PRO A 585 58.91 -20.72 15.31
CA PRO A 585 60.27 -21.20 15.53
C PRO A 585 60.35 -22.16 16.73
N VAL A 586 61.27 -23.10 16.65
CA VAL A 586 61.55 -23.98 17.80
C VAL A 586 62.36 -23.20 18.84
N ARG A 587 61.85 -23.21 20.09
CA ARG A 587 62.47 -22.52 21.26
C ARG A 587 62.94 -23.53 22.28
N ASP A 588 64.03 -23.20 23.02
CA ASP A 588 64.52 -23.99 24.14
C ASP A 588 63.68 -23.72 25.44
N GLU A 589 64.07 -24.40 26.52
CA GLU A 589 63.48 -24.28 27.85
C GLU A 589 63.56 -22.83 28.44
N LYS A 590 64.48 -22.01 27.92
CA LYS A 590 64.68 -20.62 28.30
C LYS A 590 63.87 -19.62 27.41
N GLY A 591 63.21 -20.17 26.39
CA GLY A 591 62.42 -19.36 25.43
C GLY A 591 63.25 -18.77 24.29
N GLU A 592 64.52 -19.09 24.12
CA GLU A 592 65.40 -18.64 23.04
C GLU A 592 65.12 -19.48 21.77
N ILE A 593 65.20 -18.82 20.57
CA ILE A 593 64.99 -19.46 19.28
C ILE A 593 66.19 -20.35 18.99
N VAL A 594 65.97 -21.68 19.00
CA VAL A 594 66.99 -22.66 18.64
C VAL A 594 67.05 -22.98 17.17
N ARG A 595 65.87 -22.94 16.51
CA ARG A 595 65.76 -23.27 15.09
C ARG A 595 64.63 -22.53 14.45
N LEU A 596 64.88 -21.90 13.29
CA LEU A 596 63.87 -21.33 12.43
C LEU A 596 63.17 -22.44 11.61
N PRO A 597 61.94 -22.20 11.07
CA PRO A 597 61.27 -23.15 10.19
C PRO A 597 62.12 -23.44 8.95
N GLU A 598 62.33 -24.74 8.62
CA GLU A 598 63.09 -25.15 7.42
C GLU A 598 62.41 -24.71 6.14
N HIS A 599 61.09 -24.71 6.13
CA HIS A 599 60.23 -24.28 5.02
C HIS A 599 59.25 -23.25 5.54
N PRO A 600 59.66 -21.95 5.56
CA PRO A 600 58.81 -20.90 6.09
C PRO A 600 57.51 -20.78 5.28
N TYR A 601 56.44 -20.37 5.95
CA TYR A 601 55.19 -20.06 5.28
C TYR A 601 55.34 -18.71 4.58
N LEU A 602 55.04 -18.68 3.29
CA LEU A 602 55.21 -17.48 2.46
C LEU A 602 53.86 -16.91 2.03
N VAL A 603 53.74 -15.57 2.14
CA VAL A 603 52.70 -14.81 1.49
C VAL A 603 53.34 -13.87 0.48
N GLY A 604 53.09 -14.08 -0.81
CA GLY A 604 53.96 -13.57 -1.85
C GLY A 604 55.36 -14.22 -1.79
N GLU A 605 56.39 -13.40 -1.71
CA GLU A 605 57.81 -13.86 -1.56
C GLU A 605 58.34 -13.68 -0.13
N LEU A 606 57.49 -13.18 0.81
CA LEU A 606 57.91 -12.86 2.18
C LEU A 606 57.53 -13.97 3.19
N PRO A 607 58.44 -14.38 4.08
CA PRO A 607 58.15 -15.32 5.15
C PRO A 607 57.26 -14.66 6.19
N VAL A 608 56.23 -15.38 6.64
CA VAL A 608 55.34 -14.95 7.73
C VAL A 608 56.01 -15.28 9.07
N THR A 609 56.12 -14.28 9.94
CA THR A 609 56.65 -14.43 11.28
C THR A 609 55.52 -14.45 12.37
N PRO A 610 55.79 -14.92 13.58
CA PRO A 610 54.82 -14.87 14.66
C PRO A 610 54.35 -13.45 15.04
N GLU A 611 55.11 -12.43 14.69
CA GLU A 611 54.79 -11.01 14.87
C GLU A 611 53.77 -10.52 13.85
N ASP A 612 53.87 -11.04 12.60
CA ASP A 612 52.90 -10.74 11.54
C ASP A 612 51.57 -11.44 11.77
N PHE A 613 51.64 -12.72 12.26
CA PHE A 613 50.46 -13.55 12.54
C PHE A 613 50.76 -14.56 13.67
N ASP A 614 50.20 -14.27 14.89
CA ASP A 614 50.35 -15.18 16.04
C ASP A 614 49.49 -16.46 15.88
N VAL A 615 49.94 -17.32 15.00
CA VAL A 615 49.25 -18.58 14.68
C VAL A 615 49.04 -19.47 15.92
N GLY A 616 49.97 -19.41 16.91
CA GLY A 616 49.84 -20.17 18.15
C GLY A 616 48.64 -19.72 19.00
N ARG A 617 48.46 -18.42 19.16
CA ARG A 617 47.31 -17.85 19.86
C ARG A 617 46.03 -18.06 19.06
N PHE A 618 46.09 -17.93 17.76
CA PHE A 618 44.97 -18.19 16.85
C PHE A 618 44.46 -19.64 17.00
N ILE A 619 45.31 -20.65 16.91
CA ILE A 619 44.97 -22.07 17.11
C ILE A 619 44.35 -22.29 18.50
N ARG A 620 44.93 -21.71 19.57
CA ARG A 620 44.34 -21.82 20.92
C ARG A 620 42.94 -21.27 21.00
N SER A 621 42.67 -20.13 20.36
CA SER A 621 41.30 -19.53 20.32
C SER A 621 40.30 -20.39 19.54
N LEU A 622 40.75 -21.05 18.47
CA LEU A 622 39.92 -21.93 17.67
C LEU A 622 39.73 -23.34 18.25
N SER A 623 40.52 -23.74 19.24
CA SER A 623 40.46 -25.09 19.82
C SER A 623 39.09 -25.43 20.40
N SER A 624 38.32 -24.44 20.86
CA SER A 624 36.95 -24.64 21.35
C SER A 624 35.97 -25.17 20.28
N TYR A 625 36.28 -24.99 18.98
CA TYR A 625 35.42 -25.40 17.85
C TYR A 625 35.95 -26.67 17.16
N SER A 626 37.15 -27.19 17.52
CA SER A 626 37.69 -28.44 17.02
C SER A 626 36.93 -29.65 17.55
N ALA A 627 37.19 -30.85 17.05
CA ALA A 627 36.50 -32.08 17.44
C ALA A 627 36.54 -32.36 18.95
N THR A 628 37.54 -31.86 19.69
CA THR A 628 37.72 -32.03 21.15
C THR A 628 37.26 -30.80 21.93
N GLY A 629 36.79 -29.75 21.28
CA GLY A 629 36.42 -28.51 21.95
C GLY A 629 34.98 -28.48 22.44
N SER A 630 34.65 -27.52 23.30
CA SER A 630 33.33 -27.35 23.92
C SER A 630 32.23 -27.05 22.93
N TYR A 631 32.58 -26.47 21.78
CA TYR A 631 31.65 -26.09 20.69
C TYR A 631 31.90 -26.93 19.44
N SER A 632 32.41 -28.18 19.58
CA SER A 632 32.69 -29.08 18.46
C SER A 632 31.48 -29.37 17.55
N PHE A 633 30.29 -29.35 18.14
CA PHE A 633 29.03 -29.59 17.43
C PHE A 633 28.68 -28.49 16.42
N LEU A 634 29.18 -27.26 16.60
CA LEU A 634 28.73 -26.11 15.82
C LEU A 634 29.11 -26.18 14.33
N LEU A 635 30.36 -26.62 14.05
CA LEU A 635 30.95 -26.51 12.69
C LEU A 635 31.48 -27.83 12.12
N ASN A 636 31.23 -28.95 12.79
CA ASN A 636 31.79 -30.24 12.39
C ASN A 636 30.76 -31.24 11.84
N ASP A 637 29.66 -30.74 11.30
CA ASP A 637 28.64 -31.58 10.70
C ASP A 637 29.02 -31.98 9.28
N LYS A 638 29.25 -33.26 9.06
CA LYS A 638 29.54 -33.83 7.73
C LYS A 638 28.31 -33.93 6.84
N HIS A 639 27.14 -33.97 7.46
CA HIS A 639 25.84 -34.13 6.79
C HIS A 639 24.85 -33.08 7.31
N PRO A 640 25.12 -31.79 7.07
CA PRO A 640 24.26 -30.73 7.59
C PRO A 640 22.82 -30.93 7.14
N LYS A 641 21.88 -30.63 8.04
CA LYS A 641 20.45 -30.71 7.73
C LYS A 641 20.16 -29.93 6.44
N ASP A 642 19.43 -30.56 5.54
CA ASP A 642 19.06 -29.93 4.28
C ASP A 642 18.05 -28.79 4.51
N LEU A 643 18.57 -27.61 4.78
CA LEU A 643 17.79 -26.38 4.88
C LEU A 643 17.49 -25.77 3.51
N PHE A 644 18.08 -26.34 2.45
CA PHE A 644 17.94 -25.82 1.10
C PHE A 644 16.55 -26.14 0.52
N SER A 645 16.03 -27.33 0.77
CA SER A 645 14.74 -27.79 0.25
C SER A 645 13.54 -27.15 0.96
N SER A 646 13.63 -26.86 2.27
CA SER A 646 12.53 -26.25 3.04
C SER A 646 12.29 -24.79 2.64
N ARG A 647 11.05 -24.45 2.33
CA ARG A 647 10.68 -23.06 2.00
C ARG A 647 10.43 -22.16 3.21
N PHE A 648 10.21 -22.73 4.39
CA PHE A 648 9.99 -21.95 5.61
C PHE A 648 10.86 -22.52 6.73
N THR A 649 11.82 -21.74 7.22
CA THR A 649 12.76 -22.17 8.27
C THR A 649 12.86 -21.09 9.34
N VAL A 650 12.70 -21.45 10.60
CA VAL A 650 12.80 -20.57 11.75
C VAL A 650 13.91 -21.05 12.67
N PHE A 651 14.82 -20.14 13.06
CA PHE A 651 15.82 -20.33 14.08
C PHE A 651 15.46 -19.50 15.31
N GLU A 652 15.04 -20.14 16.36
CA GLU A 652 14.78 -19.52 17.65
C GLU A 652 16.08 -19.48 18.47
N VAL A 653 16.54 -18.26 18.82
CA VAL A 653 17.86 -18.04 19.41
C VAL A 653 17.83 -17.34 20.78
N LEU A 654 16.66 -17.25 21.44
CA LEU A 654 16.52 -16.58 22.75
C LEU A 654 17.47 -17.14 23.79
N LYS A 655 17.50 -18.48 23.97
CA LYS A 655 18.40 -19.14 24.94
C LYS A 655 19.87 -18.89 24.63
N LEU A 656 20.22 -18.71 23.35
CA LEU A 656 21.60 -18.33 22.98
C LEU A 656 21.90 -16.89 23.37
N SER A 657 20.92 -15.98 23.24
CA SER A 657 21.10 -14.55 23.54
C SER A 657 21.31 -14.28 25.03
N GLU A 658 20.79 -15.16 25.90
CA GLU A 658 20.99 -15.12 27.37
C GLU A 658 22.36 -15.63 27.79
N GLY A 659 23.12 -16.29 26.90
CA GLY A 659 24.39 -16.93 27.16
C GLY A 659 25.60 -16.06 26.81
N ASN A 660 26.64 -16.69 26.27
CA ASN A 660 27.87 -16.02 25.85
C ASN A 660 27.62 -15.19 24.56
N ALA A 661 27.75 -13.85 24.65
CA ALA A 661 27.51 -12.93 23.52
C ALA A 661 28.37 -13.23 22.27
N LEU A 662 29.62 -13.68 22.45
CA LEU A 662 30.48 -14.08 21.35
C LEU A 662 29.91 -15.31 20.62
N PHE A 663 29.55 -16.34 21.40
CA PHE A 663 28.99 -17.57 20.86
C PHE A 663 27.65 -17.33 20.17
N TYR A 664 26.79 -16.49 20.75
CA TYR A 664 25.55 -16.04 20.10
C TYR A 664 25.81 -15.39 18.75
N SER A 665 26.74 -14.44 18.68
CA SER A 665 27.10 -13.76 17.43
C SER A 665 27.62 -14.75 16.37
N LEU A 666 28.43 -15.72 16.76
CA LEU A 666 28.95 -16.74 15.84
C LEU A 666 27.85 -17.68 15.32
N CYS A 667 26.91 -18.09 16.17
CA CYS A 667 25.75 -18.89 15.74
C CYS A 667 24.87 -18.13 14.74
N VAL A 668 24.53 -16.87 15.02
CA VAL A 668 23.76 -16.04 14.08
C VAL A 668 24.50 -15.89 12.75
N LEU A 669 25.83 -15.71 12.77
CA LEU A 669 26.63 -15.66 11.55
C LEU A 669 26.55 -16.96 10.74
N CYS A 670 26.58 -18.13 11.40
CA CYS A 670 26.40 -19.42 10.72
C CYS A 670 25.02 -19.56 10.09
N ILE A 671 23.96 -19.11 10.77
CA ILE A 671 22.59 -19.11 10.24
C ILE A 671 22.50 -18.20 9.01
N MET A 672 23.10 -17.02 9.07
CA MET A 672 23.13 -16.09 7.94
C MET A 672 23.90 -16.64 6.73
N ASN A 673 24.97 -17.38 6.95
CA ASN A 673 25.72 -18.06 5.88
C ASN A 673 24.88 -19.16 5.21
N ALA A 674 24.14 -19.94 6.00
CA ALA A 674 23.21 -20.93 5.45
C ALA A 674 22.14 -20.26 4.56
N PHE A 675 21.65 -19.10 4.96
CA PHE A 675 20.75 -18.30 4.15
C PHE A 675 21.44 -17.78 2.88
N ASP A 676 22.66 -17.22 2.96
CA ASP A 676 23.39 -16.71 1.78
C ASP A 676 23.59 -17.79 0.74
N HIS A 677 23.94 -19.01 1.16
CA HIS A 677 24.03 -20.15 0.26
C HIS A 677 22.69 -20.44 -0.43
N LYS A 678 21.59 -20.42 0.31
CA LYS A 678 20.25 -20.61 -0.25
C LYS A 678 19.85 -19.45 -1.18
N MET A 679 20.15 -18.22 -0.80
CA MET A 679 19.89 -17.03 -1.61
C MET A 679 20.51 -17.13 -3.01
N ARG A 680 21.73 -17.60 -3.09
CA ARG A 680 22.49 -17.69 -4.36
C ARG A 680 22.07 -18.86 -5.24
N ASN A 681 21.63 -19.96 -4.65
CA ASN A 681 21.47 -21.25 -5.36
C ASN A 681 19.99 -21.68 -5.52
N ALA A 682 19.06 -21.22 -4.67
CA ALA A 682 17.66 -21.56 -4.79
C ALA A 682 16.95 -20.72 -5.86
N SER A 683 16.00 -21.33 -6.57
CA SER A 683 15.07 -20.62 -7.47
C SER A 683 14.02 -19.85 -6.68
N GLY A 684 13.31 -18.94 -7.34
CA GLY A 684 12.21 -18.18 -6.72
C GLY A 684 12.68 -17.00 -5.86
N PHE A 685 11.71 -16.33 -5.22
CA PHE A 685 11.99 -15.20 -4.32
C PHE A 685 12.37 -15.72 -2.92
N LYS A 686 13.33 -15.08 -2.29
CA LYS A 686 13.83 -15.46 -0.97
C LYS A 686 13.74 -14.30 0.00
N ARG A 687 13.44 -14.59 1.25
CA ARG A 687 13.32 -13.59 2.32
C ARG A 687 14.08 -14.04 3.57
N MET A 688 14.95 -13.17 4.05
CA MET A 688 15.56 -13.31 5.36
C MET A 688 14.91 -12.32 6.31
N VAL A 689 14.46 -12.79 7.46
CA VAL A 689 13.89 -11.98 8.53
C VAL A 689 14.78 -12.09 9.75
N VAL A 690 15.16 -10.97 10.32
CA VAL A 690 15.91 -10.86 11.56
C VAL A 690 15.04 -10.10 12.56
N ASP A 691 14.41 -10.85 13.46
CA ASP A 691 13.53 -10.30 14.51
C ASP A 691 14.31 -10.23 15.84
N GLU A 692 14.57 -9.01 16.31
CA GLU A 692 15.33 -8.66 17.52
C GLU A 692 16.79 -9.19 17.58
N ALA A 693 17.18 -10.11 16.71
CA ALA A 693 18.51 -10.73 16.70
C ALA A 693 19.64 -9.83 16.18
N TRP A 694 19.30 -8.65 15.67
CA TRP A 694 20.26 -7.73 15.07
C TRP A 694 21.34 -7.25 16.08
N LYS A 695 21.04 -7.24 17.39
CA LYS A 695 22.04 -6.91 18.44
C LYS A 695 23.26 -7.83 18.40
N ALA A 696 23.07 -9.09 17.98
CA ALA A 696 24.16 -10.05 17.80
C ALA A 696 25.06 -9.72 16.60
N ILE A 697 24.48 -9.07 15.59
CA ILE A 697 25.14 -8.85 14.31
C ILE A 697 25.64 -7.40 14.13
N ALA A 698 25.29 -6.50 15.04
CA ALA A 698 25.65 -5.07 14.98
C ALA A 698 27.05 -4.78 15.55
N ASN A 699 27.99 -5.67 15.43
CA ASN A 699 29.38 -5.44 15.82
C ASN A 699 30.27 -5.07 14.61
N GLU A 700 31.37 -4.37 14.87
CA GLU A 700 32.27 -3.87 13.82
C GLU A 700 32.85 -4.96 12.92
N THR A 701 33.04 -6.16 13.45
CA THR A 701 33.60 -7.31 12.68
C THR A 701 32.58 -7.93 11.73
N MET A 702 31.31 -7.88 12.05
CA MET A 702 30.24 -8.44 11.22
C MET A 702 29.64 -7.42 10.24
N ALA A 703 29.87 -6.14 10.49
CA ALA A 703 29.34 -5.07 9.65
C ALA A 703 29.62 -5.20 8.14
N PRO A 704 30.84 -5.56 7.70
CA PRO A 704 31.13 -5.75 6.28
C PRO A 704 30.32 -6.88 5.64
N TYR A 705 30.15 -8.00 6.36
CA TYR A 705 29.35 -9.13 5.89
C TYR A 705 27.87 -8.75 5.73
N LEU A 706 27.27 -8.08 6.74
CA LEU A 706 25.93 -7.57 6.68
C LEU A 706 25.74 -6.59 5.51
N LYS A 707 26.62 -5.60 5.42
CA LYS A 707 26.58 -4.61 4.34
C LYS A 707 26.66 -5.28 2.96
N GLY A 708 27.49 -6.33 2.84
CA GLY A 708 27.58 -7.17 1.65
C GLY A 708 26.25 -7.87 1.35
N LEU A 709 25.65 -8.54 2.32
CA LEU A 709 24.40 -9.27 2.18
C LEU A 709 23.24 -8.34 1.76
N TRP A 710 23.06 -7.20 2.46
CA TRP A 710 22.02 -6.22 2.12
C TRP A 710 22.17 -5.63 0.73
N LYS A 711 23.39 -5.32 0.30
CA LYS A 711 23.66 -4.79 -1.04
C LYS A 711 23.49 -5.82 -2.15
N THR A 712 23.76 -7.10 -1.87
CA THR A 712 23.73 -8.15 -2.90
C THR A 712 22.37 -8.83 -3.02
N SER A 713 21.52 -8.78 -1.99
CA SER A 713 20.21 -9.41 -1.94
C SER A 713 19.37 -9.17 -3.22
N ARG A 714 19.32 -7.93 -3.70
CA ARG A 714 18.54 -7.57 -4.90
C ARG A 714 18.95 -8.33 -6.18
N LYS A 715 20.25 -8.73 -6.31
CA LYS A 715 20.76 -9.44 -7.48
C LYS A 715 20.24 -10.88 -7.54
N TYR A 716 19.81 -11.42 -6.41
CA TYR A 716 19.40 -12.81 -6.25
C TYR A 716 17.90 -12.98 -5.99
N PHE A 717 17.09 -12.01 -6.33
CA PHE A 717 15.66 -12.04 -6.00
C PHE A 717 15.42 -12.32 -4.51
N CYS A 718 16.02 -11.49 -3.68
CA CYS A 718 16.00 -11.65 -2.24
C CYS A 718 15.64 -10.34 -1.56
N SER A 719 14.95 -10.45 -0.43
CA SER A 719 14.65 -9.39 0.52
C SER A 719 15.30 -9.70 1.86
N ALA A 720 15.99 -8.73 2.43
CA ALA A 720 16.38 -8.76 3.83
C ALA A 720 15.42 -7.88 4.62
N MET A 721 14.88 -8.41 5.72
CA MET A 721 13.93 -7.73 6.60
C MET A 721 14.47 -7.69 8.01
N VAL A 722 14.56 -6.50 8.59
CA VAL A 722 14.86 -6.31 10.02
C VAL A 722 13.62 -5.83 10.73
N VAL A 723 13.36 -6.44 11.88
CA VAL A 723 12.24 -6.13 12.74
C VAL A 723 12.78 -5.73 14.11
N THR A 724 12.37 -4.56 14.61
CA THR A 724 12.84 -4.03 15.90
C THR A 724 11.73 -3.33 16.69
N GLN A 725 11.88 -3.27 18.01
CA GLN A 725 10.95 -2.58 18.92
C GLN A 725 11.46 -1.22 19.35
N GLU A 726 12.77 -1.02 19.42
CA GLU A 726 13.38 0.14 20.04
C GLU A 726 14.05 1.06 19.02
N LEU A 727 13.68 2.32 19.08
CA LEU A 727 14.31 3.37 18.27
C LEU A 727 15.78 3.58 18.68
N ASP A 728 16.09 3.44 19.97
CA ASP A 728 17.45 3.59 20.50
C ASP A 728 18.45 2.62 19.89
N ASP A 729 17.98 1.44 19.56
CA ASP A 729 18.78 0.40 18.94
C ASP A 729 19.30 0.84 17.56
N ILE A 730 18.49 1.62 16.84
CA ILE A 730 18.85 2.16 15.53
C ILE A 730 19.82 3.34 15.68
N ILE A 731 19.54 4.21 16.65
CA ILE A 731 20.30 5.46 16.85
C ILE A 731 21.73 5.16 17.34
N SER A 732 21.88 4.15 18.19
CA SER A 732 23.15 3.82 18.87
C SER A 732 24.18 3.10 17.98
N SER A 733 23.77 2.57 16.81
CA SER A 733 24.64 1.81 15.91
C SER A 733 24.71 2.41 14.51
N ASP A 734 25.84 2.98 14.16
CA ASP A 734 26.10 3.46 12.79
C ASP A 734 26.01 2.34 11.75
N VAL A 735 26.35 1.12 12.13
CA VAL A 735 26.25 -0.06 11.26
C VAL A 735 24.80 -0.31 10.85
N ILE A 736 23.86 -0.27 11.81
CA ILE A 736 22.44 -0.48 11.53
C ILE A 736 21.92 0.66 10.67
N LYS A 737 22.24 1.89 11.05
CA LYS A 737 21.80 3.08 10.35
C LYS A 737 22.25 3.06 8.88
N GLU A 738 23.55 2.83 8.62
CA GLU A 738 24.10 2.86 7.27
C GLU A 738 23.85 1.58 6.47
N ALA A 739 23.98 0.40 7.09
CA ALA A 739 23.88 -0.85 6.38
C ALA A 739 22.45 -1.32 6.17
N ILE A 740 21.57 -1.10 7.14
CA ILE A 740 20.20 -1.63 7.14
C ILE A 740 19.21 -0.56 6.72
N LEU A 741 19.09 0.53 7.49
CA LEU A 741 18.05 1.54 7.26
C LEU A 741 18.21 2.24 5.89
N MET A 742 19.45 2.61 5.52
CA MET A 742 19.73 3.26 4.23
C MET A 742 19.64 2.32 3.02
N ASN A 743 19.69 0.99 3.24
CA ASN A 743 19.50 0.00 2.19
C ASN A 743 18.15 -0.73 2.27
N SER A 744 17.17 -0.16 2.97
CA SER A 744 15.79 -0.67 3.04
C SER A 744 14.86 0.38 2.46
N ASP A 745 14.44 0.16 1.22
CA ASP A 745 13.54 1.11 0.53
C ASP A 745 12.10 1.00 1.03
N ILE A 746 11.75 -0.15 1.63
CA ILE A 746 10.44 -0.40 2.19
C ILE A 746 10.51 -0.20 3.70
N LYS A 747 9.72 0.74 4.20
CA LYS A 747 9.63 1.08 5.63
C LYS A 747 8.24 0.76 6.14
N VAL A 748 8.16 -0.10 7.14
CA VAL A 748 6.92 -0.51 7.77
C VAL A 748 6.92 -0.02 9.21
N LEU A 749 5.93 0.77 9.57
CA LEU A 749 5.79 1.30 10.93
C LEU A 749 4.44 0.89 11.50
N LEU A 750 4.45 0.32 12.68
CA LEU A 750 3.24 0.12 13.48
C LEU A 750 2.98 1.36 14.34
N ASN A 751 1.86 1.40 15.07
CA ASN A 751 1.48 2.56 15.86
C ASN A 751 2.66 3.08 16.70
N GLN A 752 2.97 4.37 16.55
CA GLN A 752 4.13 5.04 17.18
C GLN A 752 3.74 5.96 18.35
N GLU A 753 2.56 5.82 18.93
CA GLU A 753 2.07 6.65 20.04
C GLU A 753 3.06 6.69 21.22
N LYS A 754 3.69 5.54 21.54
CA LYS A 754 4.73 5.44 22.58
C LYS A 754 6.00 6.23 22.26
N ASN A 755 6.27 6.48 20.99
CA ASN A 755 7.44 7.22 20.50
C ASN A 755 7.11 8.68 20.14
N ALA A 756 5.90 9.18 20.40
CA ALA A 756 5.44 10.51 19.99
C ALA A 756 6.40 11.62 20.43
N ASN A 757 6.92 11.58 21.66
CA ASN A 757 7.88 12.57 22.19
C ASN A 757 9.24 12.55 21.48
N ARG A 758 9.58 11.49 20.76
CA ARG A 758 10.86 11.28 20.07
C ARG A 758 10.68 11.17 18.56
N PHE A 759 9.49 11.47 18.08
CA PHE A 759 9.12 11.30 16.68
C PHE A 759 10.01 12.11 15.73
N GLY A 760 10.46 13.32 16.15
CA GLY A 760 11.38 14.12 15.36
C GLY A 760 12.74 13.45 15.06
N GLN A 761 13.20 12.54 15.94
CA GLN A 761 14.40 11.74 15.70
C GLN A 761 14.12 10.66 14.64
N LEU A 762 12.96 10.02 14.71
CA LEU A 762 12.51 9.03 13.72
C LEU A 762 12.35 9.65 12.34
N GLU A 763 11.71 10.82 12.28
CA GLU A 763 11.51 11.63 11.09
C GLU A 763 12.85 11.93 10.39
N SER A 764 13.82 12.46 11.16
CA SER A 764 15.16 12.76 10.65
C SER A 764 15.92 11.52 10.16
N LEU A 765 15.85 10.41 10.91
CA LEU A 765 16.52 9.15 10.57
C LEU A 765 15.98 8.51 9.29
N MET A 766 14.68 8.52 9.10
CA MET A 766 14.01 7.88 7.97
C MET A 766 13.83 8.80 6.77
N GLY A 767 14.08 10.10 6.93
CA GLY A 767 13.86 11.10 5.88
C GLY A 767 12.38 11.21 5.51
N LEU A 768 11.48 11.17 6.51
CA LEU A 768 10.05 11.24 6.29
C LEU A 768 9.64 12.67 5.88
N SER A 769 8.74 12.77 4.91
CA SER A 769 8.07 14.03 4.61
C SER A 769 7.05 14.37 5.70
N GLU A 770 6.61 15.62 5.75
CA GLU A 770 5.58 16.06 6.70
C GLU A 770 4.25 15.30 6.48
N HIS A 771 3.90 15.04 5.24
CA HIS A 771 2.76 14.21 4.90
C HIS A 771 2.87 12.78 5.46
N GLN A 772 4.01 12.13 5.28
CA GLN A 772 4.26 10.79 5.84
C GLN A 772 4.20 10.78 7.37
N LYS A 773 4.74 11.82 8.01
CA LYS A 773 4.64 12.03 9.45
C LYS A 773 3.18 12.09 9.90
N ASN A 774 2.38 12.93 9.25
CA ASN A 774 0.97 13.08 9.57
C ASN A 774 0.19 11.76 9.41
N LEU A 775 0.47 11.00 8.36
CA LEU A 775 -0.10 9.66 8.17
C LEU A 775 0.25 8.72 9.33
N ILE A 776 1.52 8.68 9.74
CA ILE A 776 1.97 7.81 10.84
C ILE A 776 1.33 8.22 12.17
N LEU A 777 1.27 9.51 12.46
CA LEU A 777 0.67 10.02 13.69
C LEU A 777 -0.86 9.84 13.73
N SER A 778 -1.51 9.75 12.57
CA SER A 778 -2.95 9.47 12.45
C SER A 778 -3.32 8.01 12.71
N MET A 779 -2.35 7.11 12.83
CA MET A 779 -2.60 5.68 12.98
C MET A 779 -3.24 5.33 14.32
N LYS A 780 -4.24 4.46 14.25
CA LYS A 780 -4.86 3.81 15.41
C LYS A 780 -4.16 2.48 15.73
N GLN A 781 -4.55 1.85 16.83
CA GLN A 781 -4.11 0.51 17.17
C GLN A 781 -4.46 -0.47 16.03
N TYR A 782 -3.57 -1.42 15.77
CA TYR A 782 -3.67 -2.41 14.67
C TYR A 782 -3.66 -1.80 13.25
N GLN A 783 -3.19 -0.57 13.10
CA GLN A 783 -2.88 -0.01 11.79
C GLN A 783 -1.39 -0.08 11.50
N VAL A 784 -1.07 -0.19 10.22
CA VAL A 784 0.30 -0.27 9.71
C VAL A 784 0.51 0.77 8.62
N TYR A 785 1.59 1.53 8.75
CA TYR A 785 2.11 2.38 7.68
C TYR A 785 3.09 1.58 6.84
N ILE A 786 2.95 1.63 5.53
CA ILE A 786 3.89 1.05 4.56
C ILE A 786 4.35 2.16 3.62
N GLY A 787 5.64 2.47 3.68
CA GLY A 787 6.28 3.49 2.85
C GLY A 787 7.26 2.89 1.86
N MET A 788 7.20 3.37 0.61
CA MET A 788 8.07 3.00 -0.51
C MET A 788 8.60 4.29 -1.14
N ASN A 789 9.61 4.91 -0.52
CA ASN A 789 10.09 6.24 -0.87
C ASN A 789 8.96 7.29 -0.78
N LYS A 790 8.48 7.80 -1.92
CA LYS A 790 7.40 8.80 -1.97
C LYS A 790 5.99 8.20 -1.85
N HIS A 791 5.85 6.90 -2.17
CA HIS A 791 4.56 6.21 -2.11
C HIS A 791 4.38 5.59 -0.74
N CYS A 792 3.27 5.85 -0.12
CA CYS A 792 2.97 5.34 1.21
C CYS A 792 1.47 5.20 1.42
N GLY A 793 1.09 4.38 2.38
CA GLY A 793 -0.30 4.21 2.78
C GLY A 793 -0.40 3.70 4.21
N VAL A 794 -1.58 3.88 4.80
CA VAL A 794 -1.92 3.35 6.12
C VAL A 794 -3.07 2.36 5.97
N TYR A 795 -2.87 1.17 6.47
CA TYR A 795 -3.78 0.04 6.32
C TYR A 795 -4.19 -0.52 7.67
N GLN A 796 -5.34 -1.20 7.71
CA GLN A 796 -5.82 -1.90 8.90
C GLN A 796 -5.33 -3.35 8.87
N ILE A 797 -4.80 -3.84 9.99
CA ILE A 797 -4.46 -5.25 10.17
C ILE A 797 -5.67 -5.95 10.77
N GLU A 798 -6.32 -6.78 9.97
CA GLU A 798 -7.45 -7.61 10.41
C GLU A 798 -7.23 -9.04 9.90
N ALA A 799 -7.49 -10.03 10.74
CA ALA A 799 -7.28 -11.44 10.45
C ALA A 799 -8.42 -12.30 11.02
N SER A 800 -8.58 -13.51 10.51
CA SER A 800 -9.50 -14.48 11.06
C SER A 800 -9.10 -14.92 12.48
N ARG A 801 -10.04 -15.47 13.25
CA ARG A 801 -9.73 -15.99 14.58
C ARG A 801 -8.71 -17.12 14.53
N GLN A 802 -8.77 -17.96 13.49
CA GLN A 802 -7.80 -19.03 13.25
C GLN A 802 -6.39 -18.46 13.05
N GLN A 803 -6.25 -17.43 12.23
CA GLN A 803 -4.97 -16.74 12.05
C GLN A 803 -4.48 -16.10 13.36
N ALA A 804 -5.40 -15.50 14.14
CA ALA A 804 -5.05 -14.89 15.42
C ALA A 804 -4.46 -15.92 16.40
N LEU A 805 -5.00 -17.14 16.46
CA LEU A 805 -4.46 -18.22 17.28
C LEU A 805 -3.13 -18.77 16.74
N ALA A 806 -2.99 -18.86 15.42
CA ALA A 806 -1.76 -19.31 14.78
C ALA A 806 -0.58 -18.34 14.96
N PHE A 807 -0.86 -17.03 15.02
CA PHE A 807 0.14 -15.96 15.12
C PHE A 807 0.37 -15.49 16.55
N GLU A 808 -0.29 -16.11 17.54
CA GLU A 808 -0.12 -15.73 18.95
C GLU A 808 1.32 -15.95 19.40
N SER A 809 1.95 -14.89 19.91
CA SER A 809 3.34 -14.89 20.36
C SER A 809 3.49 -14.93 21.89
N GLU A 810 2.43 -14.55 22.63
CA GLU A 810 2.48 -14.59 24.10
C GLU A 810 2.42 -16.04 24.60
N LYS A 811 3.42 -16.45 25.36
CA LYS A 811 3.59 -17.84 25.85
C LYS A 811 2.35 -18.37 26.58
N GLU A 812 1.75 -17.56 27.43
CA GLU A 812 0.56 -17.96 28.22
C GLU A 812 -0.66 -18.21 27.34
N LYS A 813 -0.82 -17.43 26.28
CA LYS A 813 -1.98 -17.53 25.36
C LYS A 813 -1.80 -18.61 24.30
N LYS A 814 -0.59 -18.87 23.81
CA LYS A 814 -0.32 -19.92 22.81
C LYS A 814 -0.21 -21.33 23.41
N ALA A 815 0.20 -21.43 24.69
CA ALA A 815 0.42 -22.73 25.35
C ALA A 815 -0.79 -23.69 25.27
N PRO A 816 -2.05 -23.25 25.50
CA PRO A 816 -3.21 -24.13 25.39
C PRO A 816 -3.39 -24.71 23.98
N THR A 817 -3.20 -23.89 22.93
CA THR A 817 -3.31 -24.32 21.53
C THR A 817 -2.23 -25.37 21.20
N LEU A 818 -0.98 -25.13 21.60
CA LEU A 818 0.14 -26.04 21.34
C LEU A 818 0.02 -27.35 22.13
N GLU A 819 -0.48 -27.32 23.36
CA GLU A 819 -0.71 -28.51 24.17
C GLU A 819 -1.83 -29.37 23.57
N ARG A 820 -2.94 -28.74 23.16
CA ARG A 820 -4.03 -29.42 22.44
C ARG A 820 -3.54 -30.00 21.12
N ALA A 821 -2.70 -29.29 20.38
CA ALA A 821 -2.11 -29.76 19.14
C ALA A 821 -1.27 -31.05 19.34
N ARG A 822 -0.50 -31.11 20.44
CA ARG A 822 0.26 -32.34 20.81
C ARG A 822 -0.66 -33.53 21.13
N GLN A 823 -1.80 -33.27 21.79
CA GLN A 823 -2.79 -34.31 22.12
C GLN A 823 -3.51 -34.83 20.88
N LEU A 824 -3.88 -33.94 19.95
CA LEU A 824 -4.61 -34.27 18.73
C LEU A 824 -3.70 -34.72 17.57
N GLY A 825 -2.39 -34.47 17.67
CA GLY A 825 -1.44 -34.70 16.58
C GLY A 825 -1.60 -33.76 15.39
N SER A 826 -2.34 -32.66 15.54
CA SER A 826 -2.61 -31.68 14.51
C SER A 826 -2.86 -30.30 15.12
N ILE A 827 -2.07 -29.32 14.68
CA ILE A 827 -2.26 -27.93 15.13
C ILE A 827 -3.49 -27.30 14.48
N ARG A 828 -3.82 -27.69 13.27
CA ARG A 828 -5.04 -27.25 12.58
C ARG A 828 -6.29 -27.64 13.36
N LEU A 829 -6.40 -28.92 13.75
CA LEU A 829 -7.54 -29.38 14.54
C LEU A 829 -7.63 -28.68 15.90
N ALA A 830 -6.52 -28.43 16.55
CA ALA A 830 -6.47 -27.74 17.83
C ALA A 830 -7.02 -26.30 17.72
N ILE A 831 -6.63 -25.58 16.68
CA ILE A 831 -7.13 -24.23 16.39
C ILE A 831 -8.64 -24.25 16.08
N ASP A 832 -9.11 -25.16 15.23
CA ASP A 832 -10.52 -25.25 14.84
C ASP A 832 -11.41 -25.60 16.03
N GLU A 833 -10.98 -26.54 16.91
CA GLU A 833 -11.71 -26.85 18.14
C GLU A 833 -11.81 -25.64 19.08
N GLN A 834 -10.71 -24.92 19.28
CA GLN A 834 -10.69 -23.74 20.13
C GLN A 834 -11.63 -22.64 19.60
N VAL A 835 -11.62 -22.39 18.30
CA VAL A 835 -12.54 -21.43 17.66
C VAL A 835 -14.00 -21.84 17.81
N ASN A 836 -14.28 -23.14 17.69
CA ASN A 836 -15.65 -23.67 17.84
C ASN A 836 -16.13 -23.58 19.30
N GLU A 837 -15.26 -23.86 20.28
CA GLU A 837 -15.55 -23.66 21.71
C GLU A 837 -15.90 -22.21 22.01
N GLU A 838 -15.10 -21.26 21.52
CA GLU A 838 -15.35 -19.82 21.70
C GLU A 838 -16.70 -19.40 21.11
N LYS A 839 -17.06 -19.89 19.89
CA LYS A 839 -18.36 -19.63 19.27
C LYS A 839 -19.55 -20.24 20.02
N SER A 840 -19.34 -21.33 20.75
CA SER A 840 -20.38 -21.98 21.54
C SER A 840 -20.66 -21.31 22.88
N VAL A 841 -19.73 -20.51 23.38
CA VAL A 841 -19.81 -19.78 24.68
C VAL A 841 -20.26 -18.35 24.50
N GLY A 842 -20.07 -17.73 23.34
CA GLY A 842 -20.50 -16.37 23.02
C GLY A 842 -21.84 -16.35 22.29
#